data_5008f69bb22142bb285528a0a5003213
#
_entry.id   5008f69bb22142bb285528a0a5003213
#
_cell.length_a   1.000
_cell.length_b   1.000
_cell.length_c   1.000
_cell.angle_alpha   90.00
_cell.angle_beta   90.00
_cell.angle_gamma   90.00
#
_symmetry.space_group_name_H-M   'P 1'
#
loop_
_entity.id
_entity.type
_entity.pdbx_description
1 polymer ?
#
loop_
_entity_poly.entity_id
_entity_poly.type
_entity_poly.pdbx_seq_one_letter_code
_entity_poly.pdbx_strand_id
1 'polypeptide(L)'
;MTDSSGVARWPTVPVTFAGIVLTLLAAAQLDGLQLNGDLYGLLGDDDPAVMTFRDLAKVTTGLEELLVVCDPDQHMPRDDIRRIESLPEIRAHTRTYIHPGKSSLYAFSLTGDAADYRHAGIVVKQVAPILSAMTSTCGMAGTPAYIVETHDNLNRDLITALVVALVLVTLLFAFVYRIGWLAFAMFIPVALGIEWGLAAYSLVRPELTLFAAAVPTLLIGIGIDHCIHMIQACRYSIVRDGLSRDDAVLSAWWRLLRPITVASLTTVATFCALAASELRGFADLGIAGAFVSTGVYVACITLLPAILLACPERWLSGKAAFDMPLRALAGWIEKSGRSIAVAAIAITAIATYAAGNLDVLSDIRKLESTDIQSRILQTRIAEEYGLSASPILIRFDDSDDAIEFMADIDRPESVANLFDVTDIKGLVQVHPVANPFIRSNFEAVTWDLERQIERLELGAWTLSGAPALNARIDELLFADIRFVLPLAAGLILLVLAFGTHSIGLPFVVLLPLVLSLIWVAGAMSMTGVPASVVTAAIIPLVLGIGVDGGVHLSAAWHRHNGDLTAVFAETGLAIVVTIATSIAAFGAFIVATSPSLVQFGAQAAGALLGCLIVTLLLLPVILRHRLTAEASRGQ
;
A
#
# COMPACT_ATOMS: atom_id res chain seq x y z
N MET A 1 -11.69 -16.69 -36.69
CA MET A 1 -12.79 -16.69 -37.68
C MET A 1 -12.32 -15.83 -38.85
N THR A 2 -12.16 -16.40 -40.00
CA THR A 2 -11.79 -15.68 -41.24
C THR A 2 -13.06 -15.45 -42.06
N ASP A 3 -13.20 -14.26 -42.64
CA ASP A 3 -14.25 -13.94 -43.59
C ASP A 3 -13.88 -14.46 -45.00
N SER A 4 -14.81 -14.42 -45.97
CA SER A 4 -14.60 -14.80 -47.35
C SER A 4 -13.41 -14.09 -48.05
N SER A 5 -12.85 -13.05 -47.41
CA SER A 5 -11.62 -12.33 -47.80
C SER A 5 -10.33 -12.84 -47.14
N GLY A 6 -10.40 -13.85 -46.28
CA GLY A 6 -9.23 -14.38 -45.54
C GLY A 6 -8.69 -13.48 -44.43
N VAL A 7 -9.35 -12.36 -44.10
CA VAL A 7 -8.94 -11.41 -43.05
C VAL A 7 -9.48 -11.88 -41.71
N ALA A 8 -8.59 -12.03 -40.71
CA ALA A 8 -8.99 -12.33 -39.34
C ALA A 8 -9.75 -11.15 -38.74
N ARG A 9 -10.98 -11.37 -38.28
CA ARG A 9 -11.79 -10.34 -37.58
C ARG A 9 -11.82 -10.59 -36.08
N TRP A 10 -11.75 -9.51 -35.34
CA TRP A 10 -11.91 -9.58 -33.86
C TRP A 10 -13.35 -9.99 -33.49
N PRO A 11 -13.55 -10.95 -32.57
CA PRO A 11 -14.89 -11.42 -32.19
C PRO A 11 -15.55 -10.42 -31.19
N THR A 12 -15.89 -9.21 -31.70
CA THR A 12 -16.39 -8.10 -30.85
C THR A 12 -17.65 -8.47 -30.08
N VAL A 13 -18.67 -9.04 -30.73
CA VAL A 13 -19.97 -9.35 -30.11
C VAL A 13 -19.86 -10.37 -28.98
N PRO A 14 -19.25 -11.57 -29.17
CA PRO A 14 -19.15 -12.55 -28.09
C PRO A 14 -18.24 -12.07 -26.95
N VAL A 15 -17.18 -11.32 -27.22
CA VAL A 15 -16.28 -10.76 -26.21
C VAL A 15 -17.00 -9.71 -25.35
N THR A 16 -17.73 -8.79 -25.98
CA THR A 16 -18.51 -7.77 -25.26
C THR A 16 -19.62 -8.42 -24.42
N PHE A 17 -20.32 -9.41 -24.96
CA PHE A 17 -21.35 -10.13 -24.20
C PHE A 17 -20.78 -10.87 -22.99
N ALA A 18 -19.68 -11.60 -23.18
CA ALA A 18 -18.99 -12.28 -22.07
C ALA A 18 -18.51 -11.28 -21.00
N GLY A 19 -17.98 -10.13 -21.41
CA GLY A 19 -17.59 -9.05 -20.51
C GLY A 19 -18.76 -8.52 -19.67
N ILE A 20 -19.91 -8.27 -20.29
CA ILE A 20 -21.13 -7.82 -19.59
C ILE A 20 -21.60 -8.85 -18.56
N VAL A 21 -21.66 -10.13 -18.95
CA VAL A 21 -22.07 -11.20 -18.03
C VAL A 21 -21.13 -11.30 -16.85
N LEU A 22 -19.82 -11.25 -17.08
CA LEU A 22 -18.82 -11.32 -16.03
C LEU A 22 -18.93 -10.12 -15.06
N THR A 23 -19.17 -8.92 -15.60
CA THR A 23 -19.39 -7.70 -14.79
C THR A 23 -20.62 -7.82 -13.90
N LEU A 24 -21.74 -8.30 -14.43
CA LEU A 24 -22.95 -8.49 -13.61
C LEU A 24 -22.76 -9.53 -12.50
N LEU A 25 -22.02 -10.60 -12.76
CA LEU A 25 -21.67 -11.61 -11.77
C LEU A 25 -20.71 -11.03 -10.71
N ALA A 26 -19.72 -10.26 -11.15
CA ALA A 26 -18.77 -9.60 -10.27
C ALA A 26 -19.46 -8.58 -9.35
N ALA A 27 -20.34 -7.74 -9.87
CA ALA A 27 -21.10 -6.76 -9.09
C ALA A 27 -21.93 -7.44 -7.99
N ALA A 28 -22.62 -8.55 -8.30
CA ALA A 28 -23.39 -9.31 -7.32
C ALA A 28 -22.50 -9.92 -6.20
N GLN A 29 -21.25 -10.24 -6.50
CA GLN A 29 -20.33 -10.81 -5.53
C GLN A 29 -19.73 -9.75 -4.59
N LEU A 30 -19.57 -8.51 -5.05
CA LEU A 30 -18.96 -7.42 -4.27
C LEU A 30 -19.84 -6.89 -3.13
N ASP A 31 -21.16 -7.11 -3.16
CA ASP A 31 -22.09 -6.66 -2.11
C ASP A 31 -21.72 -7.20 -0.71
N GLY A 32 -20.97 -8.31 -0.64
CA GLY A 32 -20.51 -8.93 0.61
C GLY A 32 -19.13 -8.48 1.10
N LEU A 33 -18.36 -7.73 0.31
CA LEU A 33 -17.00 -7.34 0.65
C LEU A 33 -16.98 -6.21 1.69
N GLN A 34 -16.31 -6.44 2.82
CA GLN A 34 -16.25 -5.50 3.93
C GLN A 34 -14.87 -4.87 4.04
N LEU A 35 -14.81 -3.56 4.33
CA LEU A 35 -13.54 -2.88 4.62
C LEU A 35 -13.21 -3.07 6.11
N ASN A 36 -12.03 -3.62 6.39
CA ASN A 36 -11.46 -3.72 7.72
C ASN A 36 -10.32 -2.70 7.85
N GLY A 37 -10.56 -1.65 8.62
CA GLY A 37 -9.61 -0.54 8.83
C GLY A 37 -8.71 -0.71 10.06
N ASP A 38 -8.71 -1.87 10.71
CA ASP A 38 -7.89 -2.14 11.89
C ASP A 38 -6.39 -2.17 11.51
N LEU A 39 -5.61 -1.31 12.17
CA LEU A 39 -4.16 -1.25 11.98
C LEU A 39 -3.47 -2.53 12.53
N TYR A 40 -4.02 -3.12 13.58
CA TYR A 40 -3.56 -4.40 14.12
C TYR A 40 -3.98 -5.59 13.22
N GLY A 41 -4.88 -5.38 12.27
CA GLY A 41 -5.17 -6.30 11.17
C GLY A 41 -3.98 -6.55 10.22
N LEU A 42 -2.83 -5.85 10.44
CA LEU A 42 -1.53 -6.23 9.84
C LEU A 42 -1.07 -7.60 10.31
N LEU A 43 -1.37 -7.97 11.55
CA LEU A 43 -1.15 -9.31 12.10
C LEU A 43 -2.37 -10.18 11.81
N GLY A 44 -2.17 -11.48 11.66
CA GLY A 44 -3.26 -12.44 11.53
C GLY A 44 -4.08 -12.55 12.83
N ASP A 45 -5.37 -12.85 12.72
CA ASP A 45 -6.22 -13.12 13.89
C ASP A 45 -5.76 -14.35 14.69
N ASP A 46 -4.99 -15.22 14.06
CA ASP A 46 -4.35 -16.44 14.58
C ASP A 46 -2.96 -16.20 15.18
N ASP A 47 -2.40 -14.96 15.06
CA ASP A 47 -1.12 -14.64 15.71
C ASP A 47 -1.28 -14.69 17.24
N PRO A 48 -0.39 -15.39 17.97
CA PRO A 48 -0.48 -15.53 19.43
C PRO A 48 -0.53 -14.20 20.18
N ALA A 49 0.18 -13.17 19.69
CA ALA A 49 0.18 -11.85 20.30
C ALA A 49 -1.19 -11.15 20.16
N VAL A 50 -1.84 -11.30 18.99
CA VAL A 50 -3.20 -10.78 18.73
C VAL A 50 -4.23 -11.54 19.55
N MET A 51 -4.14 -12.86 19.60
CA MET A 51 -5.06 -13.68 20.40
C MET A 51 -4.97 -13.30 21.89
N THR A 52 -3.75 -13.21 22.43
CA THR A 52 -3.53 -12.79 23.83
C THR A 52 -4.07 -11.37 24.06
N PHE A 53 -3.81 -10.43 23.14
CA PHE A 53 -4.30 -9.06 23.26
C PHE A 53 -5.84 -9.01 23.26
N ARG A 54 -6.51 -9.71 22.34
CA ARG A 54 -7.97 -9.76 22.26
C ARG A 54 -8.61 -10.46 23.46
N ASP A 55 -8.01 -11.53 23.96
CA ASP A 55 -8.52 -12.21 25.14
C ASP A 55 -8.39 -11.35 26.39
N LEU A 56 -7.30 -10.60 26.49
CA LEU A 56 -7.13 -9.60 27.54
C LEU A 56 -8.10 -8.43 27.37
N ALA A 57 -8.29 -7.94 26.15
CA ALA A 57 -9.23 -6.85 25.87
C ALA A 57 -10.66 -7.20 26.27
N LYS A 58 -11.13 -8.46 26.06
CA LYS A 58 -12.46 -8.92 26.48
C LYS A 58 -12.67 -8.93 27.99
N VAL A 59 -11.60 -9.06 28.76
CA VAL A 59 -11.63 -9.21 30.23
C VAL A 59 -11.28 -7.91 30.95
N THR A 60 -10.48 -7.04 30.30
CA THR A 60 -10.05 -5.73 30.85
C THR A 60 -11.14 -4.67 30.66
N THR A 61 -11.85 -4.34 31.73
CA THR A 61 -12.62 -3.09 31.79
C THR A 61 -11.63 -1.93 31.66
N GLY A 62 -11.67 -1.20 30.53
CA GLY A 62 -10.81 -0.04 30.27
C GLY A 62 -10.07 -0.04 28.94
N LEU A 63 -9.88 -1.21 28.28
CA LEU A 63 -9.35 -1.27 26.91
C LEU A 63 -10.47 -1.19 25.85
N GLU A 64 -11.71 -1.52 26.22
CA GLU A 64 -12.89 -1.50 25.34
C GLU A 64 -13.95 -0.47 25.75
N GLU A 65 -13.52 0.58 26.47
CA GLU A 65 -14.45 1.62 26.94
C GLU A 65 -14.54 2.79 25.97
N LEU A 66 -15.76 3.32 25.83
CA LEU A 66 -15.94 4.65 25.30
C LEU A 66 -15.58 5.66 26.38
N LEU A 67 -14.60 6.50 26.11
CA LEU A 67 -14.20 7.57 27.01
C LEU A 67 -14.82 8.88 26.52
N VAL A 68 -15.46 9.61 27.42
CA VAL A 68 -15.88 10.99 27.19
C VAL A 68 -14.98 11.89 28.01
N VAL A 69 -14.29 12.78 27.34
CA VAL A 69 -13.29 13.69 27.92
C VAL A 69 -13.78 15.10 27.78
N CYS A 70 -13.96 15.81 28.89
CA CYS A 70 -14.32 17.23 28.89
C CYS A 70 -13.09 18.08 29.22
N ASP A 71 -13.03 19.28 28.68
CA ASP A 71 -11.95 20.23 28.91
C ASP A 71 -11.78 20.53 30.41
N PRO A 72 -10.61 21.01 30.87
CA PRO A 72 -10.35 21.30 32.28
C PRO A 72 -11.44 22.15 32.92
N ASP A 73 -11.84 21.76 34.13
CA ASP A 73 -12.90 22.39 34.91
C ASP A 73 -14.30 22.36 34.30
N GLN A 74 -14.49 21.59 33.21
CA GLN A 74 -15.81 21.30 32.61
C GLN A 74 -16.25 19.90 33.00
N HIS A 75 -17.58 19.74 33.18
CA HIS A 75 -18.16 18.47 33.62
C HIS A 75 -19.36 18.12 32.76
N MET A 76 -19.57 16.82 32.59
CA MET A 76 -20.77 16.31 31.96
C MET A 76 -21.96 16.42 32.91
N PRO A 77 -23.11 17.00 32.48
CA PRO A 77 -24.34 17.02 33.27
C PRO A 77 -24.81 15.60 33.59
N ARG A 78 -25.34 15.40 34.80
CA ARG A 78 -25.85 14.08 35.22
C ARG A 78 -26.95 13.52 34.32
N ASP A 79 -27.75 14.39 33.73
CA ASP A 79 -28.83 13.97 32.82
C ASP A 79 -28.26 13.43 31.50
N ASP A 80 -27.14 13.99 31.00
CA ASP A 80 -26.50 13.50 29.79
C ASP A 80 -25.74 12.19 30.05
N ILE A 81 -25.13 12.01 31.25
CA ILE A 81 -24.58 10.70 31.68
C ILE A 81 -25.70 9.64 31.62
N ARG A 82 -26.86 9.92 32.22
CA ARG A 82 -27.99 8.99 32.22
C ARG A 82 -28.53 8.72 30.81
N ARG A 83 -28.51 9.71 29.91
CA ARG A 83 -28.89 9.53 28.50
C ARG A 83 -27.97 8.58 27.79
N ILE A 84 -26.64 8.71 27.98
CA ILE A 84 -25.67 7.78 27.43
C ILE A 84 -25.83 6.39 28.03
N GLU A 85 -26.00 6.26 29.35
CA GLU A 85 -26.27 4.98 30.03
C GLU A 85 -27.53 4.28 29.55
N SER A 86 -28.54 5.03 29.08
CA SER A 86 -29.77 4.47 28.56
C SER A 86 -29.70 3.91 27.15
N LEU A 87 -28.57 4.06 26.46
CA LEU A 87 -28.35 3.51 25.13
C LEU A 87 -28.19 1.98 25.19
N PRO A 88 -28.80 1.23 24.26
CA PRO A 88 -28.76 -0.25 24.29
C PRO A 88 -27.37 -0.85 24.20
N GLU A 89 -26.45 -0.13 23.55
CA GLU A 89 -25.08 -0.55 23.32
C GLU A 89 -24.16 -0.24 24.51
N ILE A 90 -24.63 0.54 25.48
CA ILE A 90 -23.89 0.88 26.70
C ILE A 90 -24.33 -0.06 27.82
N ARG A 91 -23.36 -0.77 28.42
CA ARG A 91 -23.61 -1.67 29.55
C ARG A 91 -23.71 -0.90 30.86
N ALA A 92 -22.76 0.00 31.11
CA ALA A 92 -22.72 0.78 32.34
C ALA A 92 -21.74 1.97 32.20
N HIS A 93 -21.96 2.99 33.01
CA HIS A 93 -20.96 3.99 33.35
C HIS A 93 -20.02 3.38 34.42
N THR A 94 -18.75 3.24 34.10
CA THR A 94 -17.81 2.48 34.91
C THR A 94 -17.00 3.37 35.86
N ARG A 95 -16.52 4.51 35.37
CA ARG A 95 -15.59 5.37 36.11
C ARG A 95 -15.80 6.84 35.78
N THR A 96 -15.58 7.66 36.78
CA THR A 96 -15.48 9.12 36.63
C THR A 96 -14.22 9.63 37.32
N TYR A 97 -13.38 10.38 36.60
CA TYR A 97 -12.23 11.06 37.18
C TYR A 97 -12.41 12.57 36.99
N ILE A 98 -12.46 13.28 38.13
CA ILE A 98 -12.59 14.73 38.18
C ILE A 98 -11.53 15.27 39.12
N HIS A 99 -10.60 16.05 38.59
CA HIS A 99 -9.58 16.74 39.38
C HIS A 99 -9.54 18.21 38.99
N PRO A 100 -9.43 19.15 39.96
CA PRO A 100 -9.33 20.56 39.65
C PRO A 100 -8.16 20.86 38.71
N GLY A 101 -8.40 21.66 37.66
CA GLY A 101 -7.40 22.04 36.67
C GLY A 101 -7.02 20.96 35.67
N LYS A 102 -7.68 19.78 35.68
CA LYS A 102 -7.48 18.70 34.73
C LYS A 102 -8.76 18.40 33.94
N SER A 103 -8.62 17.73 32.81
CA SER A 103 -9.74 17.24 32.01
C SER A 103 -10.57 16.23 32.81
N SER A 104 -11.90 16.33 32.74
CA SER A 104 -12.80 15.36 33.37
C SER A 104 -12.99 14.15 32.45
N LEU A 105 -12.88 12.95 33.01
CA LEU A 105 -12.98 11.69 32.25
C LEU A 105 -14.20 10.88 32.74
N TYR A 106 -15.00 10.42 31.79
CA TYR A 106 -16.15 9.53 32.02
C TYR A 106 -15.97 8.30 31.14
N ALA A 107 -15.97 7.12 31.75
CA ALA A 107 -15.78 5.85 31.04
C ALA A 107 -17.10 5.05 30.99
N PHE A 108 -17.44 4.55 29.81
CA PHE A 108 -18.64 3.76 29.56
C PHE A 108 -18.25 2.42 28.93
N SER A 109 -18.60 1.31 29.57
CA SER A 109 -18.41 -0.02 29.00
C SER A 109 -19.50 -0.34 27.98
N LEU A 110 -19.13 -1.03 26.90
CA LEU A 110 -20.02 -1.41 25.84
C LEU A 110 -20.61 -2.82 26.06
N THR A 111 -21.73 -3.11 25.41
CA THR A 111 -22.37 -4.43 25.42
C THR A 111 -21.79 -5.38 24.38
N GLY A 112 -21.08 -4.88 23.36
CA GLY A 112 -20.48 -5.64 22.26
C GLY A 112 -18.98 -5.38 22.14
N ASP A 113 -18.40 -5.86 21.05
CA ASP A 113 -16.98 -5.68 20.73
C ASP A 113 -16.71 -4.22 20.33
N ALA A 114 -15.94 -3.52 21.14
CA ALA A 114 -15.54 -2.13 20.91
C ALA A 114 -14.61 -1.97 19.70
N ALA A 115 -13.94 -3.05 19.29
CA ALA A 115 -13.05 -3.09 18.12
C ALA A 115 -13.82 -3.37 16.82
N ASP A 116 -15.08 -3.81 16.88
CA ASP A 116 -15.92 -3.94 15.69
C ASP A 116 -16.38 -2.54 15.22
N TYR A 117 -15.90 -2.12 14.05
CA TYR A 117 -16.25 -0.83 13.42
C TYR A 117 -17.77 -0.59 13.34
N ARG A 118 -18.56 -1.62 13.02
CA ARG A 118 -20.02 -1.48 12.90
C ARG A 118 -20.66 -1.17 14.24
N HIS A 119 -20.27 -1.92 15.26
CA HIS A 119 -20.77 -1.72 16.62
C HIS A 119 -20.30 -0.39 17.19
N ALA A 120 -19.01 -0.10 17.10
CA ALA A 120 -18.41 1.19 17.48
C ALA A 120 -19.08 2.38 16.76
N GLY A 121 -19.37 2.23 15.46
CA GLY A 121 -20.04 3.25 14.65
C GLY A 121 -21.46 3.56 15.12
N ILE A 122 -22.21 2.56 15.59
CA ILE A 122 -23.54 2.77 16.18
C ILE A 122 -23.40 3.59 17.46
N VAL A 123 -22.51 3.19 18.36
CA VAL A 123 -22.25 3.88 19.64
C VAL A 123 -21.85 5.34 19.41
N VAL A 124 -20.83 5.58 18.56
CA VAL A 124 -20.33 6.92 18.27
C VAL A 124 -21.41 7.81 17.67
N LYS A 125 -22.21 7.29 16.72
CA LYS A 125 -23.33 8.04 16.11
C LYS A 125 -24.45 8.37 17.08
N GLN A 126 -24.67 7.57 18.11
CA GLN A 126 -25.69 7.84 19.12
C GLN A 126 -25.19 8.82 20.20
N VAL A 127 -23.91 8.74 20.56
CA VAL A 127 -23.31 9.61 21.60
C VAL A 127 -22.95 11.00 21.04
N ALA A 128 -22.48 11.12 19.82
CA ALA A 128 -22.07 12.39 19.22
C ALA A 128 -23.12 13.50 19.28
N PRO A 129 -24.43 13.26 18.99
CA PRO A 129 -25.48 14.28 19.13
C PRO A 129 -25.70 14.73 20.58
N ILE A 130 -25.52 13.82 21.55
CA ILE A 130 -25.65 14.15 22.97
C ILE A 130 -24.56 15.13 23.37
N LEU A 131 -23.29 14.83 22.99
CA LEU A 131 -22.16 15.70 23.28
C LEU A 131 -22.25 17.05 22.57
N SER A 132 -22.70 17.08 21.31
CA SER A 132 -22.83 18.32 20.53
C SER A 132 -23.94 19.23 21.04
N ALA A 133 -24.93 18.70 21.77
CA ALA A 133 -26.01 19.50 22.40
C ALA A 133 -25.61 20.08 23.76
N MET A 134 -24.47 19.65 24.32
CA MET A 134 -23.98 20.12 25.62
C MET A 134 -23.35 21.52 25.50
N THR A 135 -23.41 22.26 26.59
CA THR A 135 -22.70 23.56 26.72
C THR A 135 -21.23 23.40 27.06
N SER A 136 -20.84 22.24 27.59
CA SER A 136 -19.46 21.88 27.92
C SER A 136 -18.74 21.29 26.71
N THR A 137 -17.49 21.64 26.54
CA THR A 137 -16.63 21.12 25.44
C THR A 137 -16.14 19.73 25.84
N CYS A 138 -16.84 18.71 25.36
CA CYS A 138 -16.49 17.30 25.58
C CYS A 138 -16.28 16.60 24.24
N GLY A 139 -15.31 15.69 24.19
CA GLY A 139 -15.02 14.86 23.02
C GLY A 139 -15.00 13.38 23.37
N MET A 140 -15.06 12.53 22.36
CA MET A 140 -14.98 11.08 22.51
C MET A 140 -13.54 10.60 22.35
N ALA A 141 -13.16 9.62 23.15
CA ALA A 141 -11.88 8.91 23.10
C ALA A 141 -12.12 7.42 23.39
N GLY A 142 -11.05 6.65 23.50
CA GLY A 142 -11.15 5.19 23.66
C GLY A 142 -11.25 4.46 22.33
N THR A 143 -11.18 3.14 22.40
CA THR A 143 -11.13 2.24 21.24
C THR A 143 -12.27 2.48 20.23
N PRO A 144 -13.54 2.62 20.63
CA PRO A 144 -14.64 2.80 19.68
C PRO A 144 -14.51 4.11 18.87
N ALA A 145 -14.19 5.21 19.54
CA ALA A 145 -14.04 6.51 18.86
C ALA A 145 -12.83 6.48 17.92
N TYR A 146 -11.72 5.92 18.36
CA TYR A 146 -10.49 5.79 17.58
C TYR A 146 -10.70 4.97 16.30
N ILE A 147 -11.35 3.81 16.38
CA ILE A 147 -11.59 2.93 15.23
C ILE A 147 -12.50 3.62 14.21
N VAL A 148 -13.57 4.28 14.67
CA VAL A 148 -14.50 4.98 13.76
C VAL A 148 -13.79 6.15 13.07
N GLU A 149 -13.07 6.98 13.80
CA GLU A 149 -12.35 8.13 13.22
C GLU A 149 -11.25 7.67 12.24
N THR A 150 -10.50 6.63 12.60
CA THR A 150 -9.44 6.08 11.73
C THR A 150 -10.03 5.53 10.44
N HIS A 151 -11.10 4.74 10.54
CA HIS A 151 -11.77 4.17 9.38
C HIS A 151 -12.36 5.26 8.46
N ASP A 152 -13.03 6.25 9.03
CA ASP A 152 -13.65 7.32 8.25
C ASP A 152 -12.60 8.21 7.56
N ASN A 153 -11.49 8.53 8.25
CA ASN A 153 -10.36 9.25 7.68
C ASN A 153 -9.72 8.48 6.54
N LEU A 154 -9.46 7.18 6.77
CA LEU A 154 -8.88 6.30 5.76
C LEU A 154 -9.76 6.20 4.51
N ASN A 155 -11.05 5.96 4.69
CA ASN A 155 -11.99 5.86 3.56
C ASN A 155 -12.04 7.17 2.77
N ARG A 156 -12.06 8.32 3.45
CA ARG A 156 -11.96 9.64 2.81
C ARG A 156 -10.65 9.81 2.05
N ASP A 157 -9.52 9.41 2.63
CA ASP A 157 -8.20 9.51 2.01
C ASP A 157 -8.11 8.64 0.75
N LEU A 158 -8.59 7.39 0.81
CA LEU A 158 -8.61 6.48 -0.33
C LEU A 158 -9.50 6.99 -1.47
N ILE A 159 -10.71 7.47 -1.15
CA ILE A 159 -11.61 8.07 -2.16
C ILE A 159 -11.00 9.33 -2.77
N THR A 160 -10.41 10.19 -1.94
CA THR A 160 -9.76 11.43 -2.41
C THR A 160 -8.57 11.11 -3.31
N ALA A 161 -7.71 10.18 -2.91
CA ALA A 161 -6.57 9.74 -3.72
C ALA A 161 -7.03 9.11 -5.04
N LEU A 162 -8.11 8.30 -5.02
CA LEU A 162 -8.70 7.70 -6.23
C LEU A 162 -9.17 8.78 -7.20
N VAL A 163 -9.93 9.77 -6.73
CA VAL A 163 -10.43 10.89 -7.56
C VAL A 163 -9.27 11.71 -8.12
N VAL A 164 -8.29 12.06 -7.29
CA VAL A 164 -7.10 12.80 -7.71
C VAL A 164 -6.30 12.02 -8.74
N ALA A 165 -6.10 10.71 -8.54
CA ALA A 165 -5.42 9.83 -9.51
C ALA A 165 -6.15 9.83 -10.86
N LEU A 166 -7.47 9.64 -10.87
CA LEU A 166 -8.29 9.68 -12.10
C LEU A 166 -8.17 11.01 -12.82
N VAL A 167 -8.22 12.13 -12.09
CA VAL A 167 -8.06 13.47 -12.67
C VAL A 167 -6.67 13.67 -13.26
N LEU A 168 -5.62 13.35 -12.50
CA LEU A 168 -4.23 13.52 -12.95
C LEU A 168 -3.92 12.65 -14.18
N VAL A 169 -4.32 11.37 -14.17
CA VAL A 169 -4.13 10.46 -15.30
C VAL A 169 -4.91 10.93 -16.52
N THR A 170 -6.16 11.39 -16.35
CA THR A 170 -6.97 11.94 -17.44
C THR A 170 -6.34 13.20 -18.04
N LEU A 171 -5.87 14.12 -17.20
CA LEU A 171 -5.20 15.37 -17.65
C LEU A 171 -3.90 15.05 -18.38
N LEU A 172 -3.08 14.15 -17.84
CA LEU A 172 -1.84 13.70 -18.48
C LEU A 172 -2.12 13.12 -19.86
N PHE A 173 -3.13 12.27 -19.96
CA PHE A 173 -3.51 11.64 -21.21
C PHE A 173 -4.07 12.63 -22.23
N ALA A 174 -4.96 13.53 -21.79
CA ALA A 174 -5.48 14.59 -22.62
C ALA A 174 -4.38 15.52 -23.15
N PHE A 175 -3.37 15.83 -22.30
CA PHE A 175 -2.22 16.63 -22.67
C PHE A 175 -1.34 15.96 -23.73
N VAL A 176 -1.00 14.67 -23.53
CA VAL A 176 -0.10 13.94 -24.43
C VAL A 176 -0.76 13.60 -25.77
N TYR A 177 -1.96 13.03 -25.72
CA TYR A 177 -2.63 12.53 -26.93
C TYR A 177 -3.60 13.55 -27.53
N ARG A 178 -3.92 14.65 -26.84
CA ARG A 178 -4.84 15.72 -27.26
C ARG A 178 -6.27 15.24 -27.58
N ILE A 179 -6.65 14.09 -27.01
CA ILE A 179 -7.97 13.47 -27.23
C ILE A 179 -8.50 12.98 -25.88
N GLY A 180 -9.28 13.84 -25.20
CA GLY A 180 -9.81 13.53 -23.86
C GLY A 180 -10.72 12.29 -23.82
N TRP A 181 -11.54 12.07 -24.86
CA TRP A 181 -12.46 10.92 -24.94
C TRP A 181 -11.74 9.55 -25.01
N LEU A 182 -10.53 9.50 -25.56
CA LEU A 182 -9.76 8.27 -25.61
C LEU A 182 -9.31 7.83 -24.20
N ALA A 183 -9.09 8.78 -23.29
CA ALA A 183 -8.82 8.47 -21.90
C ALA A 183 -9.99 7.72 -21.24
N PHE A 184 -11.23 8.19 -21.44
CA PHE A 184 -12.41 7.49 -20.94
C PHE A 184 -12.55 6.07 -21.52
N ALA A 185 -12.27 5.90 -22.81
CA ALA A 185 -12.31 4.58 -23.45
C ALA A 185 -11.33 3.59 -22.83
N MET A 186 -10.19 4.05 -22.30
CA MET A 186 -9.19 3.18 -21.64
C MET A 186 -9.55 2.87 -20.18
N PHE A 187 -10.25 3.76 -19.49
CA PHE A 187 -10.68 3.47 -18.12
C PHE A 187 -11.72 2.34 -18.05
N ILE A 188 -12.50 2.12 -19.12
CA ILE A 188 -13.52 1.06 -19.13
C ILE A 188 -12.92 -0.34 -18.89
N PRO A 189 -11.95 -0.85 -19.69
CA PRO A 189 -11.39 -2.17 -19.43
C PRO A 189 -10.63 -2.23 -18.11
N VAL A 190 -10.00 -1.14 -17.67
CA VAL A 190 -9.29 -1.09 -16.38
C VAL A 190 -10.29 -1.20 -15.22
N ALA A 191 -11.36 -0.40 -15.23
CA ALA A 191 -12.39 -0.44 -14.19
C ALA A 191 -13.08 -1.80 -14.09
N LEU A 192 -13.46 -2.38 -15.25
CA LEU A 192 -14.06 -3.71 -15.28
C LEU A 192 -13.07 -4.79 -14.81
N GLY A 193 -11.80 -4.68 -15.17
CA GLY A 193 -10.76 -5.60 -14.70
C GLY A 193 -10.52 -5.51 -13.20
N ILE A 194 -10.56 -4.31 -12.62
CA ILE A 194 -10.50 -4.11 -11.17
C ILE A 194 -11.71 -4.77 -10.50
N GLU A 195 -12.91 -4.53 -11.02
CA GLU A 195 -14.14 -5.13 -10.51
C GLU A 195 -14.09 -6.66 -10.54
N TRP A 196 -13.69 -7.25 -11.67
CA TRP A 196 -13.55 -8.71 -11.80
C TRP A 196 -12.52 -9.29 -10.83
N GLY A 197 -11.39 -8.61 -10.66
CA GLY A 197 -10.34 -9.02 -9.75
C GLY A 197 -10.76 -8.93 -8.29
N LEU A 198 -11.44 -7.86 -7.88
CA LEU A 198 -11.97 -7.72 -6.52
C LEU A 198 -13.06 -8.76 -6.22
N ALA A 199 -13.93 -9.06 -7.20
CA ALA A 199 -14.90 -10.12 -7.06
C ALA A 199 -14.24 -11.50 -6.89
N ALA A 200 -13.16 -11.77 -7.63
CA ALA A 200 -12.38 -12.99 -7.44
C ALA A 200 -11.67 -13.03 -6.08
N TYR A 201 -11.14 -11.90 -5.62
CA TYR A 201 -10.54 -11.75 -4.28
C TYR A 201 -11.57 -12.06 -3.17
N SER A 202 -12.80 -11.53 -3.28
CA SER A 202 -13.85 -11.72 -2.27
C SER A 202 -14.29 -13.18 -2.08
N LEU A 203 -14.02 -14.07 -3.07
CA LEU A 203 -14.23 -15.50 -2.93
C LEU A 203 -13.22 -16.18 -1.99
N VAL A 204 -12.05 -15.58 -1.81
CA VAL A 204 -10.96 -16.10 -0.98
C VAL A 204 -10.90 -15.37 0.37
N ARG A 205 -11.17 -14.08 0.36
CA ARG A 205 -11.14 -13.18 1.52
C ARG A 205 -12.40 -12.32 1.55
N PRO A 206 -13.26 -12.46 2.56
CA PRO A 206 -14.49 -11.66 2.68
C PRO A 206 -14.23 -10.22 3.15
N GLU A 207 -13.06 -9.96 3.69
CA GLU A 207 -12.66 -8.65 4.22
C GLU A 207 -11.54 -8.05 3.39
N LEU A 208 -11.60 -6.74 3.19
CA LEU A 208 -10.59 -5.94 2.53
C LEU A 208 -9.80 -5.18 3.58
N THR A 209 -8.57 -5.61 3.85
CA THR A 209 -7.69 -4.91 4.80
C THR A 209 -7.27 -3.54 4.25
N LEU A 210 -6.75 -2.67 5.12
CA LEU A 210 -6.27 -1.33 4.78
C LEU A 210 -5.37 -1.31 3.53
N PHE A 211 -4.38 -2.21 3.48
CA PHE A 211 -3.44 -2.28 2.35
C PHE A 211 -4.10 -2.82 1.09
N ALA A 212 -4.96 -3.82 1.21
CA ALA A 212 -5.72 -4.35 0.07
C ALA A 212 -6.71 -3.33 -0.49
N ALA A 213 -7.27 -2.45 0.34
CA ALA A 213 -8.18 -1.37 -0.07
C ALA A 213 -7.49 -0.30 -0.95
N ALA A 214 -6.16 -0.16 -0.87
CA ALA A 214 -5.41 0.74 -1.75
C ALA A 214 -5.23 0.18 -3.18
N VAL A 215 -5.39 -1.13 -3.39
CA VAL A 215 -5.15 -1.81 -4.67
C VAL A 215 -5.92 -1.20 -5.85
N PRO A 216 -7.21 -0.88 -5.77
CA PRO A 216 -7.93 -0.24 -6.88
C PRO A 216 -7.28 1.06 -7.36
N THR A 217 -6.88 1.93 -6.44
CA THR A 217 -6.23 3.21 -6.76
C THR A 217 -4.87 2.99 -7.44
N LEU A 218 -4.08 2.03 -6.92
CA LEU A 218 -2.79 1.67 -7.49
C LEU A 218 -2.91 1.11 -8.91
N LEU A 219 -3.88 0.22 -9.10
CA LEU A 219 -4.05 -0.49 -10.38
C LEU A 219 -4.74 0.33 -11.47
N ILE A 220 -5.32 1.48 -11.15
CA ILE A 220 -5.69 2.46 -12.19
C ILE A 220 -4.44 2.97 -12.91
N GLY A 221 -3.38 3.32 -12.16
CA GLY A 221 -2.13 3.77 -12.77
C GLY A 221 -1.43 2.70 -13.58
N ILE A 222 -1.33 1.49 -13.03
CA ILE A 222 -0.63 0.35 -13.63
C ILE A 222 -1.45 -0.30 -14.76
N GLY A 223 -2.75 -0.44 -14.54
CA GLY A 223 -3.64 -1.12 -15.50
C GLY A 223 -3.81 -0.38 -16.81
N ILE A 224 -3.73 0.95 -16.78
CA ILE A 224 -3.83 1.77 -18.00
C ILE A 224 -2.61 1.61 -18.92
N ASP A 225 -1.48 1.09 -18.41
CA ASP A 225 -0.24 0.91 -19.15
C ASP A 225 -0.44 -0.01 -20.37
N HIS A 226 -1.20 -1.09 -20.19
CA HIS A 226 -1.53 -2.00 -21.31
C HIS A 226 -2.31 -1.29 -22.41
N CYS A 227 -3.23 -0.40 -22.00
CA CYS A 227 -4.02 0.41 -22.94
C CYS A 227 -3.13 1.42 -23.71
N ILE A 228 -2.22 2.08 -23.01
CA ILE A 228 -1.29 3.08 -23.58
C ILE A 228 -0.40 2.43 -24.64
N HIS A 229 0.22 1.29 -24.31
CA HIS A 229 1.07 0.56 -25.25
C HIS A 229 0.29 0.11 -26.49
N MET A 230 -0.93 -0.40 -26.34
CA MET A 230 -1.79 -0.81 -27.43
C MET A 230 -2.15 0.36 -28.35
N ILE A 231 -2.59 1.47 -27.77
CA ILE A 231 -2.97 2.67 -28.52
C ILE A 231 -1.76 3.24 -29.28
N GLN A 232 -0.61 3.32 -28.62
CA GLN A 232 0.60 3.83 -29.25
C GLN A 232 1.04 2.96 -30.44
N ALA A 233 0.94 1.64 -30.29
CA ALA A 233 1.25 0.72 -31.39
C ALA A 233 0.26 0.83 -32.55
N CYS A 234 -1.05 0.98 -32.27
CA CYS A 234 -2.06 1.25 -33.31
C CYS A 234 -1.75 2.55 -34.07
N ARG A 235 -1.46 3.63 -33.32
CA ARG A 235 -1.11 4.94 -33.92
C ARG A 235 0.15 4.85 -34.78
N TYR A 236 1.17 4.16 -34.28
CA TYR A 236 2.41 3.94 -35.04
C TYR A 236 2.12 3.24 -36.38
N SER A 237 1.31 2.18 -36.36
CA SER A 237 0.95 1.42 -37.58
C SER A 237 0.08 2.24 -38.54
N ILE A 238 -0.85 3.07 -38.04
CA ILE A 238 -1.68 3.94 -38.90
C ILE A 238 -0.82 5.04 -39.54
N VAL A 239 -0.01 5.75 -38.75
CA VAL A 239 0.70 6.96 -39.19
C VAL A 239 1.93 6.60 -40.04
N ARG A 240 2.68 5.56 -39.69
CA ARG A 240 3.94 5.21 -40.33
C ARG A 240 3.77 4.14 -41.40
N ASP A 241 2.98 3.09 -41.11
CA ASP A 241 2.81 1.94 -42.01
C ASP A 241 1.62 2.11 -42.93
N GLY A 242 0.78 3.15 -42.75
CA GLY A 242 -0.39 3.46 -43.57
C GLY A 242 -1.50 2.42 -43.49
N LEU A 243 -1.55 1.64 -42.38
CA LEU A 243 -2.57 0.59 -42.21
C LEU A 243 -3.94 1.20 -41.92
N SER A 244 -4.99 0.48 -42.34
CA SER A 244 -6.36 0.79 -41.88
C SER A 244 -6.48 0.63 -40.36
N ARG A 245 -7.49 1.25 -39.74
CA ARG A 245 -7.73 1.10 -38.30
C ARG A 245 -7.81 -0.36 -37.87
N ASP A 246 -8.59 -1.16 -38.63
CA ASP A 246 -8.87 -2.56 -38.28
C ASP A 246 -7.59 -3.41 -38.34
N ASP A 247 -6.79 -3.23 -39.41
CA ASP A 247 -5.50 -3.92 -39.55
C ASP A 247 -4.48 -3.44 -38.50
N ALA A 248 -4.49 -2.15 -38.18
CA ALA A 248 -3.60 -1.59 -37.17
C ALA A 248 -3.88 -2.13 -35.76
N VAL A 249 -5.16 -2.26 -35.39
CA VAL A 249 -5.58 -2.85 -34.10
C VAL A 249 -5.15 -4.31 -34.00
N LEU A 250 -5.42 -5.11 -35.02
CA LEU A 250 -5.04 -6.52 -35.04
C LEU A 250 -3.52 -6.72 -35.06
N SER A 251 -2.80 -5.94 -35.87
CA SER A 251 -1.33 -5.96 -35.91
C SER A 251 -0.71 -5.56 -34.57
N ALA A 252 -1.22 -4.50 -33.95
CA ALA A 252 -0.76 -4.05 -32.62
C ALA A 252 -1.02 -5.12 -31.55
N TRP A 253 -2.21 -5.75 -31.56
CA TRP A 253 -2.56 -6.80 -30.61
C TRP A 253 -1.60 -8.00 -30.71
N TRP A 254 -1.37 -8.54 -31.89
CA TRP A 254 -0.46 -9.67 -32.09
C TRP A 254 0.98 -9.34 -31.71
N ARG A 255 1.45 -8.12 -32.04
CA ARG A 255 2.80 -7.66 -31.76
C ARG A 255 3.05 -7.43 -30.27
N LEU A 256 2.04 -6.96 -29.54
CA LEU A 256 2.15 -6.61 -28.12
C LEU A 256 1.68 -7.69 -27.16
N LEU A 257 0.95 -8.71 -27.62
CA LEU A 257 0.42 -9.77 -26.75
C LEU A 257 1.52 -10.36 -25.85
N ARG A 258 2.66 -10.74 -26.44
CA ARG A 258 3.77 -11.32 -25.66
C ARG A 258 4.42 -10.34 -24.69
N PRO A 259 4.84 -9.12 -25.06
CA PRO A 259 5.37 -8.15 -24.13
C PRO A 259 4.40 -7.79 -23.00
N ILE A 260 3.12 -7.55 -23.31
CA ILE A 260 2.09 -7.24 -22.30
C ILE A 260 1.88 -8.44 -21.36
N THR A 261 1.84 -9.67 -21.87
CA THR A 261 1.70 -10.86 -21.02
C THR A 261 2.90 -11.02 -20.09
N VAL A 262 4.12 -10.83 -20.57
CA VAL A 262 5.33 -10.90 -19.72
C VAL A 262 5.30 -9.82 -18.65
N ALA A 263 4.98 -8.58 -19.00
CA ALA A 263 4.84 -7.47 -18.08
C ALA A 263 3.76 -7.75 -16.99
N SER A 264 2.56 -8.17 -17.41
CA SER A 264 1.50 -8.56 -16.47
C SER A 264 1.91 -9.71 -15.55
N LEU A 265 2.59 -10.73 -16.09
CA LEU A 265 3.04 -11.87 -15.28
C LEU A 265 4.12 -11.47 -14.27
N THR A 266 5.01 -10.51 -14.57
CA THR A 266 5.97 -10.00 -13.59
C THR A 266 5.28 -9.26 -12.46
N THR A 267 4.25 -8.47 -12.75
CA THR A 267 3.43 -7.79 -11.74
C THR A 267 2.65 -8.80 -10.89
N VAL A 268 1.98 -9.78 -11.50
CA VAL A 268 1.27 -10.85 -10.78
C VAL A 268 2.25 -11.67 -9.92
N ALA A 269 3.44 -12.01 -10.45
CA ALA A 269 4.46 -12.75 -9.72
C ALA A 269 4.93 -12.01 -8.46
N THR A 270 5.06 -10.70 -8.54
CA THR A 270 5.40 -9.85 -7.39
C THR A 270 4.30 -9.86 -6.33
N PHE A 271 3.04 -9.71 -6.74
CA PHE A 271 1.92 -9.82 -5.83
C PHE A 271 1.79 -11.23 -5.22
N CYS A 272 2.07 -12.28 -5.99
CA CYS A 272 2.13 -13.66 -5.46
C CYS A 272 3.27 -13.82 -4.43
N ALA A 273 4.42 -13.18 -4.63
CA ALA A 273 5.48 -13.19 -3.63
C ALA A 273 5.04 -12.46 -2.35
N LEU A 274 4.35 -11.33 -2.49
CA LEU A 274 3.82 -10.57 -1.36
C LEU A 274 2.70 -11.33 -0.64
N ALA A 275 1.92 -12.14 -1.36
CA ALA A 275 0.90 -13.02 -0.77
C ALA A 275 1.48 -14.13 0.13
N ALA A 276 2.79 -14.39 0.04
CA ALA A 276 3.52 -15.30 0.92
C ALA A 276 4.09 -14.63 2.17
N SER A 277 3.76 -13.36 2.43
CA SER A 277 4.14 -12.62 3.64
C SER A 277 3.51 -13.22 4.88
N GLU A 278 4.23 -13.20 6.00
CA GLU A 278 3.70 -13.53 7.32
C GLU A 278 2.83 -12.40 7.87
N LEU A 279 3.04 -11.16 7.42
CA LEU A 279 2.17 -10.03 7.74
C LEU A 279 0.88 -10.12 6.91
N ARG A 280 -0.26 -10.37 7.59
CA ARG A 280 -1.59 -10.52 6.94
C ARG A 280 -1.93 -9.34 6.03
N GLY A 281 -1.66 -8.11 6.45
CA GLY A 281 -1.92 -6.93 5.62
C GLY A 281 -1.16 -6.93 4.30
N PHE A 282 0.08 -7.44 4.28
CA PHE A 282 0.87 -7.60 3.05
C PHE A 282 0.41 -8.80 2.24
N ALA A 283 0.08 -9.91 2.90
CA ALA A 283 -0.47 -11.08 2.23
C ALA A 283 -1.79 -10.73 1.50
N ASP A 284 -2.69 -10.01 2.15
CA ASP A 284 -3.96 -9.58 1.56
C ASP A 284 -3.75 -8.56 0.41
N LEU A 285 -2.79 -7.61 0.54
CA LEU A 285 -2.37 -6.75 -0.56
C LEU A 285 -1.85 -7.58 -1.75
N GLY A 286 -1.06 -8.62 -1.47
CA GLY A 286 -0.54 -9.53 -2.48
C GLY A 286 -1.66 -10.31 -3.18
N ILE A 287 -2.57 -10.92 -2.43
CA ILE A 287 -3.70 -11.67 -2.99
C ILE A 287 -4.60 -10.76 -3.82
N ALA A 288 -5.02 -9.60 -3.27
CA ALA A 288 -5.86 -8.64 -3.98
C ALA A 288 -5.16 -8.13 -5.25
N GLY A 289 -3.87 -7.75 -5.13
CA GLY A 289 -3.08 -7.27 -6.26
C GLY A 289 -2.94 -8.31 -7.38
N ALA A 290 -2.72 -9.58 -7.05
CA ALA A 290 -2.62 -10.66 -8.03
C ALA A 290 -3.95 -10.87 -8.78
N PHE A 291 -5.08 -10.95 -8.06
CA PHE A 291 -6.39 -11.10 -8.70
C PHE A 291 -6.76 -9.89 -9.54
N VAL A 292 -6.58 -8.67 -9.01
CA VAL A 292 -6.96 -7.44 -9.74
C VAL A 292 -6.03 -7.18 -10.92
N SER A 293 -4.71 -7.41 -10.82
CA SER A 293 -3.80 -7.32 -11.97
C SER A 293 -4.16 -8.32 -13.07
N THR A 294 -4.54 -9.55 -12.68
CA THR A 294 -5.00 -10.57 -13.64
C THR A 294 -6.31 -10.14 -14.31
N GLY A 295 -7.28 -9.63 -13.54
CA GLY A 295 -8.54 -9.12 -14.06
C GLY A 295 -8.34 -7.98 -15.06
N VAL A 296 -7.48 -7.01 -14.73
CA VAL A 296 -7.14 -5.87 -15.60
C VAL A 296 -6.43 -6.35 -16.87
N TYR A 297 -5.46 -7.27 -16.75
CA TYR A 297 -4.80 -7.86 -17.91
C TYR A 297 -5.83 -8.52 -18.86
N VAL A 298 -6.70 -9.39 -18.33
CA VAL A 298 -7.72 -10.07 -19.12
C VAL A 298 -8.68 -9.07 -19.78
N ALA A 299 -9.17 -8.08 -19.04
CA ALA A 299 -10.04 -7.05 -19.58
C ALA A 299 -9.35 -6.23 -20.69
N CYS A 300 -8.09 -5.85 -20.51
CA CYS A 300 -7.35 -5.06 -21.49
C CYS A 300 -7.07 -5.86 -22.77
N ILE A 301 -6.64 -7.13 -22.71
CA ILE A 301 -6.36 -7.91 -23.92
C ILE A 301 -7.62 -8.34 -24.67
N THR A 302 -8.78 -8.39 -24.00
CA THR A 302 -10.04 -8.83 -24.61
C THR A 302 -10.93 -7.67 -25.04
N LEU A 303 -11.23 -6.72 -24.13
CA LEU A 303 -12.19 -5.64 -24.39
C LEU A 303 -11.58 -4.45 -25.13
N LEU A 304 -10.30 -4.12 -24.87
CA LEU A 304 -9.68 -2.95 -25.48
C LEU A 304 -9.66 -3.00 -27.01
N PRO A 305 -9.29 -4.13 -27.68
CA PRO A 305 -9.38 -4.20 -29.14
C PRO A 305 -10.79 -3.94 -29.66
N ALA A 306 -11.84 -4.46 -28.99
CA ALA A 306 -13.22 -4.21 -29.37
C ALA A 306 -13.60 -2.73 -29.26
N ILE A 307 -13.15 -2.05 -28.20
CA ILE A 307 -13.35 -0.62 -27.96
C ILE A 307 -12.63 0.20 -29.06
N LEU A 308 -11.38 -0.12 -29.39
CA LEU A 308 -10.60 0.58 -30.40
C LEU A 308 -11.19 0.42 -31.80
N LEU A 309 -11.75 -0.74 -32.12
CA LEU A 309 -12.48 -0.98 -33.36
C LEU A 309 -13.80 -0.22 -33.46
N ALA A 310 -14.43 0.09 -32.33
CA ALA A 310 -15.63 0.92 -32.25
C ALA A 310 -15.33 2.43 -32.28
N CYS A 311 -14.10 2.85 -31.95
CA CYS A 311 -13.70 4.25 -31.91
C CYS A 311 -13.54 4.87 -33.32
N PRO A 312 -13.84 6.17 -33.50
CA PRO A 312 -13.55 6.87 -34.75
C PRO A 312 -12.05 6.85 -35.08
N GLU A 313 -11.69 6.56 -36.34
CA GLU A 313 -10.28 6.49 -36.79
C GLU A 313 -9.48 7.78 -36.48
N ARG A 314 -10.13 8.95 -36.54
CA ARG A 314 -9.54 10.26 -36.20
C ARG A 314 -8.95 10.31 -34.78
N TRP A 315 -9.37 9.42 -33.85
CA TRP A 315 -8.83 9.36 -32.50
C TRP A 315 -7.47 8.65 -32.46
N LEU A 316 -7.21 7.78 -33.42
CA LEU A 316 -5.96 7.03 -33.53
C LEU A 316 -4.96 7.68 -34.51
N SER A 317 -5.39 8.55 -35.45
CA SER A 317 -4.55 9.17 -36.48
C SER A 317 -3.89 10.49 -36.12
N GLY A 318 -4.18 11.07 -34.93
CA GLY A 318 -3.62 12.36 -34.50
C GLY A 318 -2.10 12.31 -34.21
N LYS A 319 -1.39 13.43 -34.38
CA LYS A 319 0.04 13.55 -33.99
C LYS A 319 0.18 13.64 -32.47
N ALA A 320 1.10 12.85 -31.88
CA ALA A 320 1.45 12.95 -30.47
C ALA A 320 2.36 14.17 -30.20
N ALA A 321 2.25 14.75 -29.00
CA ALA A 321 2.91 16.01 -28.66
C ALA A 321 4.46 15.89 -28.52
N PHE A 322 5.01 14.69 -28.33
CA PHE A 322 6.40 14.46 -27.90
C PHE A 322 7.28 13.67 -28.86
N ASP A 323 6.91 13.43 -30.14
CA ASP A 323 7.71 12.66 -31.08
C ASP A 323 9.09 13.27 -31.36
N MET A 324 9.20 14.60 -31.45
CA MET A 324 10.48 15.27 -31.74
C MET A 324 11.47 15.26 -30.55
N PRO A 325 11.06 15.55 -29.30
CA PRO A 325 11.97 15.52 -28.16
C PRO A 325 12.62 14.13 -27.94
N LEU A 326 11.88 13.06 -28.13
CA LEU A 326 12.39 11.69 -27.94
C LEU A 326 13.44 11.28 -28.99
N ARG A 327 13.29 11.74 -30.23
CA ARG A 327 14.32 11.54 -31.26
C ARG A 327 15.61 12.31 -30.94
N ALA A 328 15.49 13.55 -30.45
CA ALA A 328 16.63 14.33 -30.00
C ALA A 328 17.34 13.66 -28.81
N LEU A 329 16.56 13.10 -27.87
CA LEU A 329 17.07 12.35 -26.72
C LEU A 329 17.85 11.11 -27.18
N ALA A 330 17.35 10.34 -28.16
CA ALA A 330 18.07 9.20 -28.72
C ALA A 330 19.46 9.60 -29.23
N GLY A 331 19.53 10.66 -30.06
CA GLY A 331 20.79 11.15 -30.58
C GLY A 331 21.75 11.70 -29.50
N TRP A 332 21.21 12.26 -28.41
CA TRP A 332 22.04 12.71 -27.28
C TRP A 332 22.59 11.50 -26.49
N ILE A 333 21.78 10.47 -26.23
CA ILE A 333 22.20 9.26 -25.53
C ILE A 333 23.32 8.55 -26.31
N GLU A 334 23.23 8.46 -27.64
CA GLU A 334 24.24 7.84 -28.48
C GLU A 334 25.60 8.54 -28.36
N LYS A 335 25.58 9.88 -28.22
CA LYS A 335 26.80 10.68 -28.07
C LYS A 335 27.37 10.70 -26.66
N SER A 336 26.47 10.65 -25.65
CA SER A 336 26.83 10.92 -24.25
C SER A 336 26.77 9.65 -23.38
N GLY A 337 26.71 8.45 -23.96
CA GLY A 337 26.50 7.20 -23.22
C GLY A 337 27.50 6.95 -22.09
N ARG A 338 28.81 7.27 -22.30
CA ARG A 338 29.82 7.14 -21.25
C ARG A 338 29.55 8.09 -20.09
N SER A 339 29.23 9.35 -20.37
CA SER A 339 28.91 10.35 -19.33
C SER A 339 27.68 9.97 -18.55
N ILE A 340 26.63 9.41 -19.20
CA ILE A 340 25.42 8.89 -18.56
C ILE A 340 25.77 7.74 -17.61
N ALA A 341 26.61 6.79 -18.04
CA ALA A 341 27.05 5.68 -17.22
C ALA A 341 27.84 6.14 -15.98
N VAL A 342 28.80 7.08 -16.19
CA VAL A 342 29.58 7.66 -15.08
C VAL A 342 28.69 8.41 -14.08
N ALA A 343 27.77 9.22 -14.58
CA ALA A 343 26.80 9.94 -13.72
C ALA A 343 25.93 8.96 -12.93
N ALA A 344 25.41 7.91 -13.56
CA ALA A 344 24.61 6.90 -12.88
C ALA A 344 25.40 6.17 -11.78
N ILE A 345 26.66 5.82 -12.03
CA ILE A 345 27.56 5.20 -11.04
C ILE A 345 27.80 6.17 -9.87
N ALA A 346 28.10 7.45 -10.16
CA ALA A 346 28.34 8.46 -9.13
C ALA A 346 27.12 8.69 -8.25
N ILE A 347 25.93 8.86 -8.85
CA ILE A 347 24.66 9.01 -8.12
C ILE A 347 24.39 7.77 -7.25
N THR A 348 24.61 6.57 -7.81
CA THR A 348 24.40 5.32 -7.06
C THR A 348 25.36 5.21 -5.88
N ALA A 349 26.63 5.58 -6.06
CA ALA A 349 27.62 5.56 -4.97
C ALA A 349 27.23 6.54 -3.84
N ILE A 350 26.82 7.77 -4.18
CA ILE A 350 26.35 8.76 -3.22
C ILE A 350 25.09 8.26 -2.51
N ALA A 351 24.12 7.75 -3.27
CA ALA A 351 22.88 7.24 -2.71
C ALA A 351 23.10 6.03 -1.79
N THR A 352 24.00 5.11 -2.16
CA THR A 352 24.37 3.95 -1.33
C THR A 352 25.03 4.38 -0.02
N TYR A 353 25.94 5.36 -0.10
CA TYR A 353 26.58 5.92 1.10
C TYR A 353 25.54 6.59 2.02
N ALA A 354 24.64 7.40 1.47
CA ALA A 354 23.58 8.03 2.23
C ALA A 354 22.62 7.01 2.84
N ALA A 355 22.21 5.99 2.06
CA ALA A 355 21.31 4.93 2.52
C ALA A 355 21.87 4.12 3.72
N GLY A 356 23.21 4.08 3.89
CA GLY A 356 23.82 3.46 5.07
C GLY A 356 23.48 4.13 6.40
N ASN A 357 22.97 5.37 6.36
CA ASN A 357 22.52 6.13 7.53
C ASN A 357 20.98 6.31 7.55
N LEU A 358 20.24 5.43 6.88
CA LEU A 358 18.78 5.49 6.85
C LEU A 358 18.21 5.03 8.17
N ASP A 359 17.48 5.93 8.84
CA ASP A 359 16.78 5.62 10.07
C ASP A 359 15.58 4.70 9.80
N VAL A 360 15.26 3.84 10.78
CA VAL A 360 14.09 2.96 10.75
C VAL A 360 13.07 3.45 11.77
N LEU A 361 11.86 3.69 11.31
CA LEU A 361 10.75 4.09 12.15
C LEU A 361 10.11 2.86 12.79
N SER A 362 10.37 2.64 14.07
CA SER A 362 9.77 1.54 14.84
C SER A 362 8.39 1.89 15.40
N ASP A 363 8.10 3.16 15.68
CA ASP A 363 6.82 3.60 16.24
C ASP A 363 5.75 3.74 15.14
N ILE A 364 4.95 2.67 14.93
CA ILE A 364 3.89 2.62 13.91
C ILE A 364 2.84 3.72 14.08
N ARG A 365 2.65 4.24 15.31
CA ARG A 365 1.67 5.31 15.58
C ARG A 365 2.01 6.61 14.86
N LYS A 366 3.28 6.84 14.52
CA LYS A 366 3.71 8.00 13.73
C LYS A 366 3.28 7.93 12.26
N LEU A 367 2.81 6.76 11.82
CA LEU A 367 2.24 6.53 10.49
C LEU A 367 0.74 6.80 10.45
N GLU A 368 0.10 6.98 11.59
CA GLU A 368 -1.32 7.32 11.71
C GLU A 368 -1.54 8.83 11.53
N SER A 369 -2.77 9.20 11.16
CA SER A 369 -3.15 10.61 11.04
C SER A 369 -2.99 11.35 12.38
N THR A 370 -2.41 12.54 12.33
CA THR A 370 -2.24 13.40 13.51
C THR A 370 -3.54 14.06 13.95
N ASP A 371 -4.55 14.08 13.08
CA ASP A 371 -5.82 14.81 13.28
C ASP A 371 -6.92 13.95 13.91
N ILE A 372 -6.58 12.75 14.43
CA ILE A 372 -7.50 11.86 15.14
C ILE A 372 -7.79 12.45 16.52
N GLN A 373 -9.00 12.99 16.71
CA GLN A 373 -9.40 13.68 17.94
C GLN A 373 -9.38 12.75 19.16
N SER A 374 -9.86 11.52 19.00
CA SER A 374 -9.84 10.51 20.07
C SER A 374 -8.42 10.24 20.58
N ARG A 375 -7.43 10.21 19.69
CA ARG A 375 -6.02 10.02 20.05
C ARG A 375 -5.43 11.25 20.77
N ILE A 376 -5.76 12.45 20.28
CA ILE A 376 -5.32 13.71 20.94
C ILE A 376 -5.84 13.74 22.36
N LEU A 377 -7.11 13.40 22.58
CA LEU A 377 -7.73 13.36 23.90
C LEU A 377 -7.11 12.28 24.79
N GLN A 378 -6.85 11.08 24.26
CA GLN A 378 -6.16 10.02 25.01
C GLN A 378 -4.76 10.45 25.46
N THR A 379 -3.99 11.09 24.56
CA THR A 379 -2.65 11.59 24.89
C THR A 379 -2.72 12.66 25.97
N ARG A 380 -3.67 13.60 25.87
CA ARG A 380 -3.90 14.63 26.88
C ARG A 380 -4.18 14.03 28.26
N ILE A 381 -5.08 13.06 28.33
CA ILE A 381 -5.40 12.37 29.59
C ILE A 381 -4.16 11.67 30.14
N ALA A 382 -3.44 10.95 29.28
CA ALA A 382 -2.25 10.24 29.72
C ALA A 382 -1.21 11.20 30.32
N GLU A 383 -0.96 12.34 29.69
CA GLU A 383 -0.04 13.37 30.20
C GLU A 383 -0.55 14.01 31.49
N GLU A 384 -1.82 14.42 31.53
CA GLU A 384 -2.41 15.09 32.72
C GLU A 384 -2.43 14.19 33.97
N TYR A 385 -2.65 12.88 33.77
CA TYR A 385 -2.74 11.91 34.86
C TYR A 385 -1.44 11.14 35.11
N GLY A 386 -0.38 11.41 34.33
CA GLY A 386 0.92 10.74 34.46
C GLY A 386 0.88 9.25 34.10
N LEU A 387 -0.02 8.88 33.18
CA LEU A 387 -0.19 7.52 32.71
C LEU A 387 0.45 7.37 31.32
N SER A 388 0.87 6.16 30.96
CA SER A 388 1.15 5.86 29.56
C SER A 388 -0.16 5.62 28.82
N ALA A 389 -0.33 6.25 27.66
CA ALA A 389 -1.50 6.01 26.81
C ALA A 389 -1.56 4.55 26.27
N SER A 390 -0.44 3.82 26.36
CA SER A 390 -0.32 2.44 25.90
C SER A 390 0.64 1.68 26.81
N PRO A 391 0.16 1.12 27.93
CA PRO A 391 0.97 0.33 28.83
C PRO A 391 1.38 -1.00 28.20
N ILE A 392 2.47 -1.58 28.67
CA ILE A 392 2.79 -2.99 28.45
C ILE A 392 1.96 -3.79 29.45
N LEU A 393 1.35 -4.87 28.99
CA LEU A 393 0.54 -5.76 29.83
C LEU A 393 1.33 -7.05 30.09
N ILE A 394 1.43 -7.44 31.35
CA ILE A 394 1.97 -8.75 31.75
C ILE A 394 0.81 -9.55 32.32
N ARG A 395 0.58 -10.73 31.76
CA ARG A 395 -0.35 -11.71 32.30
C ARG A 395 0.42 -12.88 32.88
N PHE A 396 0.19 -13.17 34.14
CA PHE A 396 0.63 -14.37 34.80
C PHE A 396 -0.48 -15.44 34.73
N ASP A 397 -0.11 -16.69 34.53
CA ASP A 397 -1.07 -17.80 34.51
C ASP A 397 -1.66 -18.03 35.91
N ASP A 398 -0.85 -17.79 36.96
CA ASP A 398 -1.31 -17.80 38.36
C ASP A 398 -1.49 -16.37 38.87
N SER A 399 -2.58 -16.11 39.56
CA SER A 399 -2.86 -14.82 40.18
C SER A 399 -1.95 -14.50 41.37
N ASP A 400 -1.45 -15.55 42.04
CA ASP A 400 -0.57 -15.38 43.19
C ASP A 400 0.81 -14.89 42.75
N ASP A 401 1.29 -15.34 41.57
CA ASP A 401 2.52 -14.83 40.94
C ASP A 401 2.43 -13.32 40.63
N ALA A 402 1.29 -12.83 40.19
CA ALA A 402 1.10 -11.39 39.95
C ALA A 402 1.14 -10.59 41.23
N ILE A 403 0.56 -11.11 42.33
CA ILE A 403 0.60 -10.47 43.65
C ILE A 403 2.03 -10.44 44.19
N GLU A 404 2.76 -11.56 44.10
CA GLU A 404 4.16 -11.67 44.49
C GLU A 404 5.04 -10.75 43.65
N PHE A 405 4.84 -10.72 42.33
CA PHE A 405 5.53 -9.80 41.45
C PHE A 405 5.34 -8.34 41.86
N MET A 406 4.09 -7.92 42.13
CA MET A 406 3.80 -6.55 42.56
C MET A 406 4.35 -6.18 43.94
N ALA A 407 4.45 -7.17 44.85
CA ALA A 407 4.94 -6.95 46.21
C ALA A 407 6.48 -6.89 46.26
N ASP A 408 7.16 -7.78 45.52
CA ASP A 408 8.59 -8.03 45.70
C ASP A 408 9.46 -7.60 44.50
N ILE A 409 8.85 -6.97 43.48
CA ILE A 409 9.61 -6.44 42.34
C ILE A 409 10.54 -5.31 42.78
N ASP A 410 11.82 -5.46 42.46
CA ASP A 410 12.77 -4.37 42.53
C ASP A 410 12.60 -3.52 41.27
N ARG A 411 11.76 -2.47 41.35
CA ARG A 411 11.29 -1.70 40.20
C ARG A 411 12.46 -1.16 39.37
N PRO A 412 12.62 -1.62 38.10
CA PRO A 412 13.71 -1.16 37.25
C PRO A 412 13.61 0.34 36.93
N GLU A 413 14.74 0.97 36.62
CA GLU A 413 14.77 2.38 36.16
C GLU A 413 14.01 2.61 34.86
N SER A 414 13.84 1.58 34.05
CA SER A 414 13.08 1.60 32.80
C SER A 414 11.55 1.66 33.02
N VAL A 415 11.07 1.37 34.23
CA VAL A 415 9.64 1.31 34.60
C VAL A 415 9.27 2.49 35.49
N ALA A 416 8.36 3.34 34.99
CA ALA A 416 7.86 4.49 35.74
C ALA A 416 6.86 4.08 36.83
N ASN A 417 5.86 3.28 36.48
CA ASN A 417 4.80 2.81 37.35
C ASN A 417 4.33 1.41 37.01
N LEU A 418 3.81 0.70 37.99
CA LEU A 418 3.16 -0.60 37.90
C LEU A 418 1.78 -0.49 38.55
N PHE A 419 0.77 -1.05 37.92
CA PHE A 419 -0.59 -1.10 38.44
C PHE A 419 -1.14 -2.52 38.31
N ASP A 420 -1.68 -3.04 39.43
CA ASP A 420 -2.51 -4.22 39.40
C ASP A 420 -3.88 -3.88 38.76
N VAL A 421 -4.33 -4.70 37.84
CA VAL A 421 -5.66 -4.56 37.28
C VAL A 421 -6.64 -5.32 38.18
N THR A 422 -7.16 -4.61 39.18
CA THR A 422 -7.98 -5.18 40.28
C THR A 422 -9.17 -6.03 39.82
N ASP A 423 -9.65 -5.83 38.60
CA ASP A 423 -10.78 -6.57 38.05
C ASP A 423 -10.35 -7.88 37.33
N ILE A 424 -9.03 -8.10 37.13
CA ILE A 424 -8.52 -9.27 36.42
C ILE A 424 -7.35 -9.85 37.19
N LYS A 425 -7.59 -11.02 37.74
CA LYS A 425 -6.55 -11.77 38.45
C LYS A 425 -5.39 -12.12 37.51
N GLY A 426 -4.17 -11.82 37.97
CA GLY A 426 -2.95 -12.15 37.23
C GLY A 426 -2.54 -11.13 36.16
N LEU A 427 -3.18 -9.96 36.05
CA LEU A 427 -2.83 -8.95 35.04
C LEU A 427 -2.18 -7.72 35.69
N VAL A 428 -0.97 -7.37 35.22
CA VAL A 428 -0.21 -6.21 35.66
C VAL A 428 0.00 -5.25 34.49
N GLN A 429 -0.30 -3.97 34.70
CA GLN A 429 0.02 -2.90 33.75
C GLN A 429 1.37 -2.28 34.10
N VAL A 430 2.27 -2.27 33.13
CA VAL A 430 3.60 -1.67 33.23
C VAL A 430 3.62 -0.38 32.41
N HIS A 431 3.93 0.72 33.07
CA HIS A 431 4.09 2.03 32.44
C HIS A 431 5.58 2.34 32.29
N PRO A 432 6.17 2.23 31.10
CA PRO A 432 7.57 2.53 30.85
C PRO A 432 7.90 4.02 31.03
N VAL A 433 9.14 4.34 31.39
CA VAL A 433 9.67 5.71 31.41
C VAL A 433 9.82 6.26 30.01
N ALA A 434 10.37 5.44 29.11
CA ALA A 434 10.60 5.80 27.72
C ALA A 434 9.49 5.25 26.82
N ASN A 435 9.36 5.82 25.62
CA ASN A 435 8.35 5.38 24.64
C ASN A 435 8.52 3.90 24.29
N PRO A 436 7.58 3.01 24.67
CA PRO A 436 7.70 1.55 24.47
C PRO A 436 7.48 1.11 23.00
N PHE A 437 7.09 2.01 22.12
CA PHE A 437 6.99 1.71 20.68
C PHE A 437 8.34 1.81 19.96
N ILE A 438 9.36 2.35 20.62
CA ILE A 438 10.74 2.29 20.12
C ILE A 438 11.31 0.94 20.52
N ARG A 439 11.71 0.13 19.55
CA ARG A 439 12.16 -1.24 19.74
C ARG A 439 13.21 -1.39 20.83
N SER A 440 14.24 -0.54 20.84
CA SER A 440 15.31 -0.59 21.88
C SER A 440 14.77 -0.34 23.29
N ASN A 441 13.78 0.54 23.45
CA ASN A 441 13.16 0.82 24.73
C ASN A 441 12.27 -0.35 25.18
N PHE A 442 11.51 -0.95 24.24
CA PHE A 442 10.70 -2.12 24.53
C PHE A 442 11.55 -3.32 24.96
N GLU A 443 12.62 -3.61 24.21
CA GLU A 443 13.56 -4.68 24.52
C GLU A 443 14.24 -4.45 25.89
N ALA A 444 14.61 -3.21 26.23
CA ALA A 444 15.19 -2.87 27.53
C ALA A 444 14.21 -3.13 28.68
N VAL A 445 12.97 -2.65 28.56
CA VAL A 445 11.92 -2.88 29.57
C VAL A 445 11.62 -4.37 29.71
N THR A 446 11.45 -5.06 28.59
CA THR A 446 11.16 -6.52 28.58
C THR A 446 12.28 -7.29 29.26
N TRP A 447 13.54 -7.01 28.94
CA TRP A 447 14.69 -7.65 29.57
C TRP A 447 14.78 -7.39 31.07
N ASP A 448 14.50 -6.16 31.50
CA ASP A 448 14.44 -5.82 32.92
C ASP A 448 13.35 -6.61 33.66
N LEU A 449 12.16 -6.70 33.04
CA LEU A 449 11.02 -7.43 33.61
C LEU A 449 11.30 -8.95 33.67
N GLU A 450 11.86 -9.53 32.61
CA GLU A 450 12.26 -10.94 32.55
C GLU A 450 13.20 -11.30 33.68
N ARG A 451 14.22 -10.46 33.90
CA ARG A 451 15.17 -10.67 35.00
C ARG A 451 14.50 -10.63 36.39
N GLN A 452 13.49 -9.77 36.58
CA GLN A 452 12.78 -9.71 37.86
C GLN A 452 11.89 -10.96 38.05
N ILE A 453 11.20 -11.40 37.00
CA ILE A 453 10.36 -12.59 37.02
C ILE A 453 11.21 -13.85 37.29
N GLU A 454 12.36 -13.98 36.62
CA GLU A 454 13.31 -15.08 36.88
C GLU A 454 13.87 -15.04 38.31
N ARG A 455 14.20 -13.84 38.84
CA ARG A 455 14.70 -13.67 40.21
C ARG A 455 13.69 -14.14 41.25
N LEU A 456 12.40 -13.91 40.98
CA LEU A 456 11.32 -14.29 41.90
C LEU A 456 10.82 -15.73 41.66
N GLU A 457 11.41 -16.44 40.70
CA GLU A 457 11.06 -17.83 40.33
C GLU A 457 9.56 -18.00 40.00
N LEU A 458 8.93 -16.93 39.42
CA LEU A 458 7.51 -16.94 39.10
C LEU A 458 7.21 -17.85 37.91
N GLY A 459 5.96 -18.30 37.85
CA GLY A 459 5.50 -19.25 36.83
C GLY A 459 5.40 -18.67 35.41
N ALA A 460 4.58 -19.31 34.58
CA ALA A 460 4.41 -18.89 33.19
C ALA A 460 3.72 -17.51 33.09
N TRP A 461 4.21 -16.71 32.18
CA TRP A 461 3.72 -15.35 31.94
C TRP A 461 3.75 -15.02 30.45
N THR A 462 2.97 -14.03 30.04
CA THR A 462 2.91 -13.52 28.67
C THR A 462 2.89 -12.01 28.64
N LEU A 463 3.59 -11.43 27.63
CA LEU A 463 3.53 -10.00 27.34
C LEU A 463 2.42 -9.71 26.31
N SER A 464 1.73 -8.59 26.51
CA SER A 464 0.70 -8.12 25.62
C SER A 464 0.60 -6.59 25.62
N GLY A 465 -0.39 -6.04 24.93
CA GLY A 465 -0.58 -4.61 24.76
C GLY A 465 -0.08 -4.10 23.41
N ALA A 466 -0.47 -2.89 23.05
CA ALA A 466 -0.10 -2.29 21.76
C ALA A 466 1.42 -2.23 21.51
N PRO A 467 2.30 -1.96 22.51
CA PRO A 467 3.74 -2.02 22.30
C PRO A 467 4.25 -3.43 21.93
N ALA A 468 3.69 -4.48 22.53
CA ALA A 468 4.07 -5.86 22.21
C ALA A 468 3.64 -6.24 20.78
N LEU A 469 2.43 -5.84 20.35
CA LEU A 469 1.97 -6.02 18.97
C LEU A 469 2.86 -5.27 17.97
N ASN A 470 3.29 -4.03 18.30
CA ASN A 470 4.21 -3.27 17.45
C ASN A 470 5.58 -3.97 17.33
N ALA A 471 6.12 -4.50 18.43
CA ALA A 471 7.38 -5.25 18.39
C ALA A 471 7.26 -6.52 17.55
N ARG A 472 6.09 -7.21 17.59
CA ARG A 472 5.81 -8.37 16.76
C ARG A 472 5.72 -8.01 15.28
N ILE A 473 5.10 -6.87 14.92
CA ILE A 473 5.09 -6.36 13.55
C ILE A 473 6.52 -6.11 13.06
N ASP A 474 7.36 -5.48 13.86
CA ASP A 474 8.77 -5.23 13.51
C ASP A 474 9.54 -6.54 13.28
N GLU A 475 9.34 -7.55 14.12
CA GLU A 475 9.98 -8.87 13.96
C GLU A 475 9.59 -9.53 12.64
N LEU A 476 8.28 -9.62 12.36
CA LEU A 476 7.77 -10.22 11.14
C LEU A 476 8.19 -9.43 9.89
N LEU A 477 8.25 -8.10 9.99
CA LEU A 477 8.70 -7.23 8.91
C LEU A 477 10.12 -7.56 8.45
N PHE A 478 11.05 -7.76 9.39
CA PHE A 478 12.42 -8.15 9.07
C PHE A 478 12.49 -9.57 8.47
N ALA A 479 11.66 -10.49 8.94
CA ALA A 479 11.54 -11.84 8.36
C ALA A 479 11.01 -11.75 6.92
N ASP A 480 9.97 -10.97 6.69
CA ASP A 480 9.37 -10.75 5.37
C ASP A 480 10.35 -10.13 4.36
N ILE A 481 11.08 -9.09 4.73
CA ILE A 481 12.08 -8.49 3.83
C ILE A 481 13.10 -9.53 3.37
N ARG A 482 13.54 -10.42 4.28
CA ARG A 482 14.51 -11.48 3.96
C ARG A 482 13.94 -12.58 3.07
N PHE A 483 12.64 -12.83 3.11
CA PHE A 483 11.98 -13.89 2.36
C PHE A 483 11.25 -13.39 1.11
N VAL A 484 10.37 -12.39 1.26
CA VAL A 484 9.50 -11.91 0.18
C VAL A 484 10.30 -11.23 -0.93
N LEU A 485 11.32 -10.42 -0.58
CA LEU A 485 12.08 -9.69 -1.58
C LEU A 485 12.91 -10.60 -2.51
N PRO A 486 13.69 -11.59 -2.01
CA PRO A 486 14.35 -12.55 -2.89
C PRO A 486 13.36 -13.41 -3.68
N LEU A 487 12.22 -13.79 -3.09
CA LEU A 487 11.19 -14.55 -3.78
C LEU A 487 10.61 -13.74 -4.94
N ALA A 488 10.23 -12.48 -4.73
CA ALA A 488 9.75 -11.58 -5.77
C ALA A 488 10.79 -11.42 -6.91
N ALA A 489 12.04 -11.12 -6.55
CA ALA A 489 13.12 -10.99 -7.53
C ALA A 489 13.33 -12.30 -8.32
N GLY A 490 13.31 -13.46 -7.65
CA GLY A 490 13.44 -14.76 -8.28
C GLY A 490 12.29 -15.07 -9.25
N LEU A 491 11.04 -14.82 -8.85
CA LEU A 491 9.87 -15.01 -9.70
C LEU A 491 9.88 -14.07 -10.92
N ILE A 492 10.25 -12.79 -10.72
CA ILE A 492 10.38 -11.83 -11.83
C ILE A 492 11.46 -12.30 -12.81
N LEU A 493 12.66 -12.67 -12.31
CA LEU A 493 13.74 -13.18 -13.15
C LEU A 493 13.31 -14.42 -13.94
N LEU A 494 12.57 -15.33 -13.32
CA LEU A 494 12.05 -16.52 -13.95
C LEU A 494 11.05 -16.17 -15.07
N VAL A 495 10.07 -15.32 -14.81
CA VAL A 495 9.09 -14.85 -15.82
C VAL A 495 9.81 -14.16 -16.97
N LEU A 496 10.77 -13.28 -16.69
CA LEU A 496 11.55 -12.58 -17.70
C LEU A 496 12.42 -13.54 -18.52
N ALA A 497 13.06 -14.54 -17.89
CA ALA A 497 13.90 -15.52 -18.58
C ALA A 497 13.07 -16.35 -19.60
N PHE A 498 11.90 -16.82 -19.18
CA PHE A 498 10.95 -17.50 -20.08
C PHE A 498 10.39 -16.55 -21.15
N GLY A 499 10.01 -15.34 -20.75
CA GLY A 499 9.44 -14.33 -21.64
C GLY A 499 10.41 -13.84 -22.72
N THR A 500 11.71 -13.72 -22.41
CA THR A 500 12.74 -13.21 -23.32
C THR A 500 13.57 -14.29 -23.98
N HIS A 501 13.44 -15.57 -23.57
CA HIS A 501 14.31 -16.69 -23.94
C HIS A 501 15.82 -16.39 -23.75
N SER A 502 16.15 -15.61 -22.74
CA SER A 502 17.51 -15.21 -22.41
C SER A 502 17.72 -15.23 -20.90
N ILE A 503 18.83 -15.79 -20.42
CA ILE A 503 19.17 -15.81 -19.00
C ILE A 503 19.77 -14.46 -18.56
N GLY A 504 20.47 -13.78 -19.44
CA GLY A 504 21.20 -12.55 -19.08
C GLY A 504 20.41 -11.26 -19.28
N LEU A 505 19.38 -11.22 -20.15
CA LEU A 505 18.57 -10.02 -20.38
C LEU A 505 17.71 -9.63 -19.16
N PRO A 506 17.13 -10.59 -18.39
CA PRO A 506 16.41 -10.29 -17.17
C PRO A 506 17.17 -9.40 -16.17
N PHE A 507 18.46 -9.67 -15.94
CA PHE A 507 19.27 -8.87 -15.03
C PHE A 507 19.48 -7.43 -15.53
N VAL A 508 19.57 -7.24 -16.85
CA VAL A 508 19.66 -5.90 -17.46
C VAL A 508 18.36 -5.14 -17.34
N VAL A 509 17.21 -5.84 -17.50
CA VAL A 509 15.87 -5.26 -17.39
C VAL A 509 15.53 -4.88 -15.93
N LEU A 510 16.03 -5.64 -14.94
CA LEU A 510 15.85 -5.32 -13.52
C LEU A 510 16.77 -4.20 -13.02
N LEU A 511 17.87 -3.94 -13.68
CA LEU A 511 18.85 -2.95 -13.21
C LEU A 511 18.28 -1.55 -12.95
N PRO A 512 17.42 -0.97 -13.83
CA PRO A 512 16.77 0.31 -13.57
C PRO A 512 16.05 0.37 -12.22
N LEU A 513 15.37 -0.70 -11.85
CA LEU A 513 14.61 -0.80 -10.62
C LEU A 513 15.51 -0.85 -9.39
N VAL A 514 16.53 -1.70 -9.43
CA VAL A 514 17.49 -1.81 -8.32
C VAL A 514 18.17 -0.46 -8.08
N LEU A 515 18.60 0.22 -9.14
CA LEU A 515 19.22 1.54 -9.02
C LEU A 515 18.24 2.58 -8.48
N SER A 516 17.00 2.58 -8.95
CA SER A 516 15.99 3.54 -8.48
C SER A 516 15.63 3.34 -7.00
N LEU A 517 15.56 2.12 -6.52
CA LEU A 517 15.33 1.83 -5.09
C LEU A 517 16.50 2.31 -4.23
N ILE A 518 17.74 2.11 -4.67
CA ILE A 518 18.93 2.64 -3.99
C ILE A 518 18.88 4.17 -3.96
N TRP A 519 18.50 4.83 -5.07
CA TRP A 519 18.42 6.28 -5.14
C TRP A 519 17.33 6.85 -4.21
N VAL A 520 16.18 6.17 -4.12
CA VAL A 520 15.11 6.57 -3.18
C VAL A 520 15.57 6.38 -1.73
N ALA A 521 16.19 5.25 -1.39
CA ALA A 521 16.71 5.03 -0.04
C ALA A 521 17.75 6.11 0.35
N GLY A 522 18.67 6.46 -0.58
CA GLY A 522 19.60 7.56 -0.36
C GLY A 522 18.92 8.91 -0.20
N ALA A 523 17.92 9.22 -1.02
CA ALA A 523 17.15 10.45 -0.92
C ALA A 523 16.35 10.53 0.40
N MET A 524 15.74 9.43 0.85
CA MET A 524 15.07 9.34 2.16
C MET A 524 16.01 9.69 3.29
N SER A 525 17.20 9.08 3.32
CA SER A 525 18.21 9.39 4.34
C SER A 525 18.64 10.86 4.30
N MET A 526 18.88 11.42 3.10
CA MET A 526 19.28 12.82 2.95
C MET A 526 18.19 13.83 3.34
N THR A 527 16.93 13.44 3.25
CA THR A 527 15.76 14.28 3.61
C THR A 527 15.24 14.02 5.02
N GLY A 528 15.83 13.06 5.76
CA GLY A 528 15.40 12.69 7.10
C GLY A 528 14.07 11.93 7.14
N VAL A 529 13.64 11.34 6.02
CA VAL A 529 12.45 10.49 5.96
C VAL A 529 12.86 9.06 6.35
N PRO A 530 12.35 8.51 7.47
CA PRO A 530 12.76 7.18 7.91
C PRO A 530 12.11 6.07 7.06
N ALA A 531 12.78 4.92 6.99
CA ALA A 531 12.15 3.70 6.49
C ALA A 531 11.13 3.18 7.51
N SER A 532 10.05 2.61 7.02
CA SER A 532 8.95 2.11 7.86
C SER A 532 8.38 0.80 7.30
N VAL A 533 7.41 0.22 7.97
CA VAL A 533 6.62 -0.92 7.47
C VAL A 533 6.05 -0.62 6.07
N VAL A 534 5.64 0.62 5.82
CA VAL A 534 5.14 1.06 4.51
C VAL A 534 6.22 0.97 3.44
N THR A 535 7.45 1.37 3.77
CA THR A 535 8.61 1.27 2.85
C THR A 535 8.87 -0.18 2.43
N ALA A 536 8.74 -1.12 3.36
CA ALA A 536 8.93 -2.55 3.07
C ALA A 536 7.90 -3.09 2.07
N ALA A 537 6.64 -2.64 2.14
CA ALA A 537 5.61 -3.00 1.17
C ALA A 537 5.88 -2.44 -0.23
N ILE A 538 6.48 -1.24 -0.31
CA ILE A 538 6.76 -0.57 -1.59
C ILE A 538 7.84 -1.28 -2.39
N ILE A 539 8.87 -1.82 -1.74
CA ILE A 539 10.03 -2.41 -2.42
C ILE A 539 9.61 -3.52 -3.41
N PRO A 540 8.92 -4.60 -2.99
CA PRO A 540 8.47 -5.62 -3.93
C PRO A 540 7.48 -5.07 -4.96
N LEU A 541 6.59 -4.16 -4.55
CA LEU A 541 5.59 -3.56 -5.43
C LEU A 541 6.23 -2.80 -6.60
N VAL A 542 7.21 -1.94 -6.32
CA VAL A 542 7.95 -1.18 -7.35
C VAL A 542 8.74 -2.12 -8.25
N LEU A 543 9.31 -3.22 -7.72
CA LEU A 543 9.99 -4.23 -8.52
C LEU A 543 9.06 -4.84 -9.58
N GLY A 544 7.80 -5.11 -9.24
CA GLY A 544 6.83 -5.68 -10.18
C GLY A 544 6.36 -4.69 -11.25
N ILE A 545 6.12 -3.43 -10.85
CA ILE A 545 5.53 -2.42 -11.72
C ILE A 545 6.57 -1.80 -12.66
N GLY A 546 7.74 -1.48 -12.15
CA GLY A 546 8.74 -0.75 -12.92
C GLY A 546 9.46 -1.57 -13.99
N VAL A 547 9.30 -2.89 -14.00
CA VAL A 547 9.87 -3.80 -15.01
C VAL A 547 9.32 -3.53 -16.41
N ASP A 548 8.07 -3.09 -16.53
CA ASP A 548 7.33 -3.00 -17.79
C ASP A 548 8.04 -2.13 -18.83
N GLY A 549 8.55 -0.96 -18.41
CA GLY A 549 9.33 -0.09 -19.29
C GLY A 549 10.56 -0.77 -19.88
N GLY A 550 11.27 -1.54 -19.07
CA GLY A 550 12.44 -2.31 -19.50
C GLY A 550 12.10 -3.45 -20.46
N VAL A 551 10.99 -4.17 -20.22
CA VAL A 551 10.48 -5.25 -21.08
C VAL A 551 10.12 -4.69 -22.47
N HIS A 552 9.32 -3.62 -22.51
CA HIS A 552 8.90 -3.00 -23.76
C HIS A 552 10.08 -2.39 -24.54
N LEU A 553 11.01 -1.72 -23.85
CA LEU A 553 12.21 -1.16 -24.48
C LEU A 553 13.09 -2.27 -25.09
N SER A 554 13.36 -3.33 -24.33
CA SER A 554 14.19 -4.44 -24.80
C SER A 554 13.55 -5.20 -25.97
N ALA A 555 12.23 -5.41 -25.93
CA ALA A 555 11.48 -6.02 -27.04
C ALA A 555 11.56 -5.17 -28.32
N ALA A 556 11.41 -3.85 -28.22
CA ALA A 556 11.57 -2.93 -29.33
C ALA A 556 13.03 -2.88 -29.83
N TRP A 557 14.00 -2.91 -28.90
CA TRP A 557 15.42 -2.95 -29.23
C TRP A 557 15.78 -4.12 -30.14
N HIS A 558 15.28 -5.32 -29.83
CA HIS A 558 15.50 -6.50 -30.67
C HIS A 558 14.80 -6.39 -32.02
N ARG A 559 13.57 -5.84 -32.07
CA ARG A 559 12.83 -5.66 -33.34
C ARG A 559 13.55 -4.69 -34.31
N HIS A 560 14.16 -3.64 -33.77
CA HIS A 560 14.84 -2.60 -34.56
C HIS A 560 16.36 -2.79 -34.67
N ASN A 561 16.89 -3.98 -34.32
CA ASN A 561 18.31 -4.30 -34.42
C ASN A 561 19.23 -3.24 -33.77
N GLY A 562 18.78 -2.62 -32.66
CA GLY A 562 19.55 -1.64 -31.91
C GLY A 562 19.49 -0.19 -32.43
N ASP A 563 18.64 0.13 -33.41
CA ASP A 563 18.39 1.52 -33.81
C ASP A 563 17.56 2.25 -32.73
N LEU A 564 18.24 3.00 -31.88
CA LEU A 564 17.62 3.70 -30.76
C LEU A 564 16.57 4.73 -31.21
N THR A 565 16.77 5.37 -32.37
CA THR A 565 15.80 6.33 -32.92
C THR A 565 14.48 5.65 -33.28
N ALA A 566 14.56 4.47 -33.90
CA ALA A 566 13.39 3.67 -34.24
C ALA A 566 12.71 3.10 -32.98
N VAL A 567 13.49 2.63 -32.00
CA VAL A 567 13.01 2.14 -30.70
C VAL A 567 12.20 3.24 -29.98
N PHE A 568 12.75 4.44 -29.88
CA PHE A 568 12.06 5.56 -29.20
C PHE A 568 10.85 6.07 -29.97
N ALA A 569 10.88 5.98 -31.30
CA ALA A 569 9.72 6.32 -32.13
C ALA A 569 8.55 5.34 -31.93
N GLU A 570 8.85 4.06 -31.67
CA GLU A 570 7.81 3.03 -31.44
C GLU A 570 7.31 3.03 -29.99
N THR A 571 8.21 3.01 -29.00
CA THR A 571 7.88 2.71 -27.59
C THR A 571 8.22 3.81 -26.62
N GLY A 572 9.11 4.76 -26.97
CA GLY A 572 9.61 5.76 -26.02
C GLY A 572 8.51 6.60 -25.40
N LEU A 573 7.54 7.08 -26.19
CA LEU A 573 6.41 7.84 -25.68
C LEU A 573 5.52 7.00 -24.78
N ALA A 574 5.25 5.75 -25.14
CA ALA A 574 4.45 4.85 -24.31
C ALA A 574 5.12 4.68 -22.93
N ILE A 575 6.43 4.38 -22.89
CA ILE A 575 7.19 4.20 -21.64
C ILE A 575 7.13 5.47 -20.76
N VAL A 576 7.29 6.66 -21.36
CA VAL A 576 7.20 7.91 -20.60
C VAL A 576 5.80 8.09 -20.02
N VAL A 577 4.77 7.85 -20.81
CA VAL A 577 3.37 8.08 -20.39
C VAL A 577 2.94 7.04 -19.36
N THR A 578 3.29 5.76 -19.54
CA THR A 578 2.93 4.70 -18.59
C THR A 578 3.57 4.95 -17.23
N ILE A 579 4.86 5.20 -17.16
CA ILE A 579 5.51 5.48 -15.88
C ILE A 579 4.99 6.81 -15.29
N ALA A 580 4.69 7.82 -16.10
CA ALA A 580 4.10 9.07 -15.62
C ALA A 580 2.67 8.89 -15.08
N THR A 581 1.84 8.01 -15.66
CA THR A 581 0.51 7.68 -15.13
C THR A 581 0.62 6.94 -13.80
N SER A 582 1.57 6.03 -13.67
CA SER A 582 1.86 5.35 -12.40
C SER A 582 2.38 6.32 -11.34
N ILE A 583 3.30 7.24 -11.69
CA ILE A 583 3.75 8.32 -10.80
C ILE A 583 2.56 9.19 -10.36
N ALA A 584 1.64 9.52 -11.26
CA ALA A 584 0.45 10.31 -10.94
C ALA A 584 -0.50 9.56 -10.00
N ALA A 585 -0.70 8.25 -10.20
CA ALA A 585 -1.54 7.41 -9.35
C ALA A 585 -0.97 7.26 -7.93
N PHE A 586 0.33 6.95 -7.80
CA PHE A 586 1.00 6.91 -6.49
C PHE A 586 1.11 8.30 -5.86
N GLY A 587 1.44 9.33 -6.66
CA GLY A 587 1.53 10.71 -6.22
C GLY A 587 0.20 11.26 -5.70
N ALA A 588 -0.93 10.71 -6.12
CA ALA A 588 -2.25 11.10 -5.62
C ALA A 588 -2.42 10.82 -4.12
N PHE A 589 -1.68 9.89 -3.54
CA PHE A 589 -1.69 9.65 -2.09
C PHE A 589 -1.04 10.79 -1.27
N ILE A 590 -0.28 11.70 -1.90
CA ILE A 590 0.34 12.84 -1.20
C ILE A 590 -0.70 13.82 -0.63
N VAL A 591 -1.94 13.80 -1.15
CA VAL A 591 -3.04 14.62 -0.63
C VAL A 591 -3.77 13.99 0.56
N ALA A 592 -3.43 12.76 0.93
CA ALA A 592 -4.00 12.06 2.08
C ALA A 592 -3.65 12.75 3.40
N THR A 593 -4.49 12.60 4.40
CA THR A 593 -4.24 13.08 5.77
C THR A 593 -3.40 12.08 6.57
N SER A 594 -3.40 10.81 6.17
CA SER A 594 -2.63 9.73 6.79
C SER A 594 -1.16 9.77 6.35
N PRO A 595 -0.19 9.96 7.27
CA PRO A 595 1.24 9.95 6.94
C PRO A 595 1.71 8.66 6.28
N SER A 596 1.10 7.51 6.61
CA SER A 596 1.40 6.23 5.96
C SER A 596 1.11 6.25 4.46
N LEU A 597 -0.05 6.77 4.05
CA LEU A 597 -0.42 6.88 2.64
C LEU A 597 0.43 7.92 1.90
N VAL A 598 0.71 9.06 2.54
CA VAL A 598 1.62 10.09 1.98
C VAL A 598 3.01 9.51 1.74
N GLN A 599 3.57 8.81 2.72
CA GLN A 599 4.88 8.16 2.63
C GLN A 599 4.89 7.10 1.53
N PHE A 600 3.84 6.26 1.48
CA PHE A 600 3.65 5.24 0.45
C PHE A 600 3.67 5.86 -0.95
N GLY A 601 2.85 6.88 -1.17
CA GLY A 601 2.74 7.55 -2.46
C GLY A 601 4.02 8.24 -2.89
N ALA A 602 4.65 8.99 -1.99
CA ALA A 602 5.88 9.73 -2.29
C ALA A 602 7.07 8.82 -2.61
N GLN A 603 7.28 7.74 -1.83
CA GLN A 603 8.36 6.79 -2.04
C GLN A 603 8.17 6.00 -3.34
N ALA A 604 6.95 5.51 -3.61
CA ALA A 604 6.66 4.77 -4.83
C ALA A 604 6.79 5.66 -6.08
N ALA A 605 6.24 6.89 -6.04
CA ALA A 605 6.39 7.86 -7.13
C ALA A 605 7.85 8.23 -7.38
N GLY A 606 8.64 8.42 -6.31
CA GLY A 606 10.08 8.69 -6.39
C GLY A 606 10.84 7.53 -7.03
N ALA A 607 10.54 6.30 -6.63
CA ALA A 607 11.16 5.09 -7.19
C ALA A 607 10.82 4.92 -8.68
N LEU A 608 9.57 5.14 -9.07
CA LEU A 608 9.15 5.09 -10.46
C LEU A 608 9.79 6.20 -11.30
N LEU A 609 9.98 7.41 -10.75
CA LEU A 609 10.69 8.48 -11.41
C LEU A 609 12.17 8.11 -11.65
N GLY A 610 12.83 7.56 -10.64
CA GLY A 610 14.19 7.02 -10.78
C GLY A 610 14.25 5.91 -11.83
N CYS A 611 13.29 4.99 -11.82
CA CYS A 611 13.17 3.92 -12.82
C CYS A 611 13.00 4.50 -14.24
N LEU A 612 12.15 5.51 -14.44
CA LEU A 612 11.98 6.18 -15.74
C LEU A 612 13.31 6.74 -16.25
N ILE A 613 14.02 7.48 -15.40
CA ILE A 613 15.31 8.10 -15.74
C ILE A 613 16.32 7.03 -16.16
N VAL A 614 16.46 5.96 -15.37
CA VAL A 614 17.43 4.89 -15.66
C VAL A 614 17.01 4.08 -16.89
N THR A 615 15.72 3.78 -17.06
CA THR A 615 15.20 3.04 -18.23
C THR A 615 15.40 3.82 -19.52
N LEU A 616 15.16 5.12 -19.54
CA LEU A 616 15.34 5.92 -20.76
C LEU A 616 16.80 6.24 -21.07
N LEU A 617 17.62 6.49 -20.05
CA LEU A 617 18.99 6.99 -20.27
C LEU A 617 20.05 5.89 -20.22
N LEU A 618 20.01 5.03 -19.20
CA LEU A 618 21.08 4.07 -18.95
C LEU A 618 20.84 2.73 -19.64
N LEU A 619 19.60 2.22 -19.65
CA LEU A 619 19.29 0.92 -20.23
C LEU A 619 19.66 0.81 -21.71
N PRO A 620 19.42 1.82 -22.59
CA PRO A 620 19.88 1.78 -23.98
C PRO A 620 21.42 1.71 -24.12
N VAL A 621 22.14 2.39 -23.24
CA VAL A 621 23.63 2.35 -23.24
C VAL A 621 24.12 0.93 -22.95
N ILE A 622 23.51 0.25 -21.97
CA ILE A 622 23.87 -1.13 -21.59
C ILE A 622 23.51 -2.13 -22.69
N LEU A 623 22.32 -2.01 -23.29
CA LEU A 623 21.87 -2.89 -24.36
C LEU A 623 22.79 -2.78 -25.60
N ARG A 624 23.25 -1.57 -25.93
CA ARG A 624 24.21 -1.34 -27.01
C ARG A 624 25.56 -2.03 -26.77
N HIS A 625 26.10 -1.94 -25.55
CA HIS A 625 27.35 -2.62 -25.20
C HIS A 625 27.27 -4.13 -25.28
N ARG A 626 26.08 -4.69 -24.97
CA ARG A 626 25.85 -6.13 -25.07
C ARG A 626 25.87 -6.62 -26.52
N LEU A 627 25.18 -5.94 -27.44
CA LEU A 627 25.19 -6.31 -28.85
C LEU A 627 26.61 -6.28 -29.46
N THR A 628 27.40 -5.28 -29.09
CA THR A 628 28.80 -5.22 -29.53
C THR A 628 29.65 -6.36 -28.98
N ALA A 629 29.41 -6.79 -27.74
CA ALA A 629 30.12 -7.91 -27.13
C ALA A 629 29.69 -9.29 -27.69
N GLU A 630 28.41 -9.45 -28.07
CA GLU A 630 27.90 -10.67 -28.71
C GLU A 630 28.41 -10.78 -30.17
N ALA A 631 28.45 -9.68 -30.90
CA ALA A 631 29.02 -9.64 -32.26
C ALA A 631 30.52 -9.96 -32.27
N SER A 632 31.26 -9.55 -31.23
CA SER A 632 32.71 -9.85 -31.12
C SER A 632 33.00 -11.28 -30.63
N ARG A 633 32.05 -11.99 -30.05
CA ARG A 633 32.18 -13.40 -29.64
C ARG A 633 31.74 -14.40 -30.73
N GLY A 634 30.97 -13.93 -31.72
CA GLY A 634 30.53 -14.72 -32.85
C GLY A 634 31.50 -14.69 -34.06
N GLN A 635 32.60 -13.93 -33.97
CA GLN A 635 33.75 -13.95 -34.88
C GLN A 635 34.89 -14.75 -34.23
#